data_c8dc64e25a844d0b54af9dfa2294db40
#
_entry.id   c8dc64e25a844d0b54af9dfa2294db40
#
_cell.length_a   1.000
_cell.length_b   1.000
_cell.length_c   1.000
_cell.angle_alpha   90.00
_cell.angle_beta   90.00
_cell.angle_gamma   90.00
#
_symmetry.space_group_name_H-M   'P 1'
#
loop_
_entity.id
_entity.type
_entity.pdbx_description
1 polymer ?
#
loop_
_entity_poly.entity_id
_entity_poly.type
_entity_poly.pdbx_seq_one_letter_code
_entity_poly.pdbx_strand_id
1 'polypeptide(L)'
;MRGMLPLFEPKGRVLLVDGHHLAYRTFHALKGLTTSRGEPVQAVYGFAKSLLKALKEDGDAVIVVFDAKAPSFRHEAYGGYKAGRAPTPEDFPRQLALIKELVDLLGLARLEVPGYEADDVLASLAKKAEKEGYEVRILTADKDLYQLLSDRIHVLHPEGYLITPAWLWEKYGLRPDQWADYRALTGDESDNLPGVKGIGEKTARKLLEEWGSLEALLKNLDRLKPAIREKILAHMDDLKLSWDLAKVRTDLPLEVDFAKRREPDRERLRAFLERLEFGSLLHEFGLLESPKALEEAPWPPPEGAFVGFVLSRKEPMWADLLALAAARGGRVHRAPEPYKALRDLKEARGLLAKDLSVLALREGLGLPPGDDPMLLAYLLDPSNTTPEGVARRYGGEWTEEAGERAALSERLFANLWGRLEGEERLLWLYREVERPLSAVLAHMEATGVRLDVAYLRALSLEVAEEIARLEAEVFRLAGHPFNLNSRDQLERVLFDELGLPAIGKTEKTGKRSTSAAVLEALREAHPIVEKILQYRELTKLKSTYIDPLPDLIHPRTGRLHTRFNQTATFTGRLSSSDPNLQNIPVRTPLGQRIRRAFIAEEGWLLVALDYSQIELRVLAHLSGDENLIRVFQEGRDIHTETASWMFGVPREAVDPLMRRAAKTINFGVLYGMSAHRLSQELAIPYEEAQAFIERYFQSFPKVRAWIEKTLEEGRRRGYVETLFGRRRYVPDLEARVKSVREAAERMAFNMPVQGTAADLMKLAMVKLFPRLEEMGARMLLQVHDELVLEAPKERAEAVARLAKEVMEGVYPLAVPLEVEVGIGEDWLSAKEGSGSSGHHHHHH
;
A
#
# COMPACT_ATOMS: atom_id res chain seq x y z
N MET A 1 16.25 -52.24 -5.12
CA MET A 1 16.90 -50.94 -5.23
C MET A 1 17.41 -50.36 -3.92
N ARG A 2 16.67 -50.49 -2.83
CA ARG A 2 17.17 -50.00 -1.53
C ARG A 2 18.44 -50.69 -1.06
N GLY A 3 18.67 -51.96 -1.37
CA GLY A 3 19.88 -52.68 -0.98
C GLY A 3 21.14 -52.26 -1.71
N MET A 4 21.03 -51.42 -2.74
CA MET A 4 22.15 -50.87 -3.50
C MET A 4 22.53 -49.47 -3.08
N LEU A 5 21.77 -48.84 -2.17
CA LEU A 5 21.94 -47.46 -1.79
C LEU A 5 22.80 -47.16 -0.55
N PRO A 6 23.20 -48.14 0.29
CA PRO A 6 24.03 -47.84 1.47
C PRO A 6 25.34 -47.13 1.16
N LEU A 7 25.87 -47.31 -0.06
CA LEU A 7 27.09 -46.64 -0.51
C LEU A 7 26.92 -45.16 -0.78
N PHE A 8 25.67 -44.71 -0.92
CA PHE A 8 25.33 -43.33 -1.29
C PHE A 8 24.52 -42.61 -0.24
N GLU A 9 24.34 -43.20 0.96
CA GLU A 9 23.66 -42.50 2.05
C GLU A 9 24.48 -41.27 2.46
N PRO A 10 23.84 -40.07 2.49
CA PRO A 10 24.52 -38.86 2.92
C PRO A 10 24.80 -38.93 4.41
N LYS A 11 25.89 -38.33 4.87
CA LYS A 11 26.25 -38.17 6.28
C LYS A 11 25.22 -37.38 7.07
N GLY A 12 24.45 -36.59 6.38
CA GLY A 12 23.45 -35.70 6.93
C GLY A 12 23.16 -34.62 5.93
N ARG A 13 22.35 -33.63 6.31
CA ARG A 13 22.00 -32.51 5.45
C ARG A 13 22.55 -31.21 6.01
N VAL A 14 23.19 -30.44 5.13
CA VAL A 14 23.64 -29.07 5.44
C VAL A 14 22.69 -28.10 4.78
N LEU A 15 22.14 -27.17 5.56
CA LEU A 15 21.35 -26.04 5.07
C LEU A 15 22.24 -24.79 5.06
N LEU A 16 22.46 -24.25 3.88
CA LEU A 16 23.17 -22.99 3.70
C LEU A 16 22.12 -21.92 3.40
N VAL A 17 22.19 -20.79 4.07
CA VAL A 17 21.21 -19.70 3.91
C VAL A 17 21.93 -18.49 3.34
N ASP A 18 21.39 -17.98 2.24
CA ASP A 18 21.84 -16.72 1.64
C ASP A 18 21.18 -15.57 2.43
N GLY A 19 21.82 -15.19 3.54
CA GLY A 19 21.23 -14.31 4.54
C GLY A 19 20.94 -12.92 4.06
N HIS A 20 21.91 -12.30 3.36
CA HIS A 20 21.74 -10.93 2.88
C HIS A 20 20.65 -10.85 1.82
N HIS A 21 20.69 -11.76 0.85
CA HIS A 21 19.70 -11.81 -0.22
C HIS A 21 18.29 -12.06 0.32
N LEU A 22 18.14 -13.01 1.24
CA LEU A 22 16.85 -13.31 1.86
C LEU A 22 16.32 -12.10 2.66
N ALA A 23 17.17 -11.43 3.42
CA ALA A 23 16.82 -10.24 4.18
C ALA A 23 16.34 -9.11 3.26
N TYR A 24 17.08 -8.87 2.18
CA TYR A 24 16.74 -7.83 1.19
C TYR A 24 15.39 -8.13 0.50
N ARG A 25 15.20 -9.40 0.11
CA ARG A 25 13.95 -9.85 -0.49
C ARG A 25 12.76 -9.64 0.44
N THR A 26 12.88 -10.03 1.70
CA THR A 26 11.79 -9.88 2.68
C THR A 26 11.55 -8.43 3.05
N PHE A 27 12.59 -7.60 3.03
CA PHE A 27 12.46 -6.17 3.24
C PHE A 27 11.50 -5.54 2.21
N HIS A 28 11.61 -5.94 0.96
CA HIS A 28 10.77 -5.39 -0.12
C HIS A 28 9.41 -6.09 -0.26
N ALA A 29 9.30 -7.35 0.15
CA ALA A 29 8.06 -8.12 0.00
C ALA A 29 6.98 -7.75 1.02
N LEU A 30 7.38 -7.39 2.24
CA LEU A 30 6.45 -7.06 3.32
C LEU A 30 6.58 -5.57 3.65
N LYS A 31 5.63 -4.77 3.22
CA LYS A 31 5.64 -3.33 3.50
C LYS A 31 4.77 -3.01 4.71
N GLY A 32 5.19 -2.04 5.50
CA GLY A 32 4.37 -1.46 6.54
C GLY A 32 4.30 -2.20 7.87
N LEU A 33 5.08 -3.25 8.08
CA LEU A 33 5.13 -3.93 9.37
C LEU A 33 6.08 -3.19 10.31
N THR A 34 5.53 -2.57 11.34
CA THR A 34 6.28 -1.84 12.36
C THR A 34 5.86 -2.30 13.75
N THR A 35 6.71 -2.07 14.74
CA THR A 35 6.30 -2.21 16.13
C THR A 35 5.37 -1.05 16.53
N SER A 36 4.75 -1.13 17.70
CA SER A 36 3.91 -0.05 18.22
C SER A 36 4.67 1.26 18.44
N ARG A 37 6.00 1.20 18.45
CA ARG A 37 6.88 2.37 18.57
C ARG A 37 7.38 2.88 17.22
N GLY A 38 6.84 2.33 16.11
CA GLY A 38 7.21 2.74 14.77
C GLY A 38 8.51 2.16 14.23
N GLU A 39 9.11 1.18 14.91
CA GLU A 39 10.33 0.52 14.45
C GLU A 39 9.98 -0.43 13.29
N PRO A 40 10.53 -0.24 12.07
CA PRO A 40 10.27 -1.15 10.96
C PRO A 40 10.91 -2.52 11.22
N VAL A 41 10.14 -3.58 11.04
CA VAL A 41 10.58 -4.96 11.33
C VAL A 41 10.13 -5.97 10.28
N GLN A 42 9.68 -5.51 9.11
CA GLN A 42 9.17 -6.40 8.07
C GLN A 42 10.21 -7.40 7.56
N ALA A 43 11.46 -6.98 7.41
CA ALA A 43 12.53 -7.87 6.95
C ALA A 43 12.84 -8.94 7.99
N VAL A 44 12.89 -8.55 9.27
CA VAL A 44 13.15 -9.48 10.37
C VAL A 44 12.06 -10.54 10.45
N TYR A 45 10.81 -10.11 10.36
CA TYR A 45 9.67 -11.02 10.40
C TYR A 45 9.69 -12.00 9.24
N GLY A 46 9.84 -11.50 8.01
CA GLY A 46 9.87 -12.34 6.80
C GLY A 46 11.04 -13.30 6.78
N PHE A 47 12.21 -12.84 7.21
CA PHE A 47 13.39 -13.67 7.34
C PHE A 47 13.16 -14.82 8.34
N ALA A 48 12.63 -14.49 9.52
CA ALA A 48 12.32 -15.47 10.56
C ALA A 48 11.32 -16.53 10.06
N LYS A 49 10.28 -16.11 9.33
CA LYS A 49 9.28 -17.05 8.76
C LYS A 49 9.92 -18.00 7.75
N SER A 50 10.71 -17.47 6.81
CA SER A 50 11.37 -18.28 5.78
C SER A 50 12.39 -19.25 6.39
N LEU A 51 13.16 -18.77 7.35
CA LEU A 51 14.15 -19.57 8.04
C LEU A 51 13.49 -20.70 8.85
N LEU A 52 12.44 -20.38 9.58
CA LEU A 52 11.72 -21.36 10.38
C LEU A 52 11.13 -22.47 9.51
N LYS A 53 10.54 -22.11 8.36
CA LYS A 53 10.00 -23.06 7.41
C LYS A 53 11.09 -24.02 6.89
N ALA A 54 12.27 -23.48 6.56
CA ALA A 54 13.39 -24.27 6.10
C ALA A 54 13.94 -25.19 7.22
N LEU A 55 13.98 -24.71 8.46
CA LEU A 55 14.46 -25.48 9.62
C LEU A 55 13.56 -26.68 9.95
N LYS A 56 12.27 -26.59 9.67
CA LYS A 56 11.33 -27.71 9.91
C LYS A 56 11.60 -28.93 9.03
N GLU A 57 12.22 -28.72 7.86
CA GLU A 57 12.50 -29.79 6.90
C GLU A 57 13.92 -30.32 7.03
N ASP A 58 14.68 -29.88 8.09
CA ASP A 58 15.92 -30.48 8.47
C ASP A 58 17.22 -29.95 7.94
N GLY A 59 17.95 -29.35 8.72
CA GLY A 59 19.38 -29.23 8.54
C GLY A 59 20.06 -29.76 9.79
N ASP A 60 20.89 -30.77 9.65
CA ASP A 60 21.76 -31.20 10.77
C ASP A 60 22.73 -30.11 11.11
N ALA A 61 23.24 -29.41 10.11
CA ALA A 61 24.03 -28.20 10.24
C ALA A 61 23.40 -27.07 9.44
N VAL A 62 23.42 -25.88 9.99
CA VAL A 62 22.86 -24.67 9.34
C VAL A 62 23.89 -23.56 9.41
N ILE A 63 24.23 -23.00 8.25
CA ILE A 63 25.15 -21.85 8.17
C ILE A 63 24.46 -20.73 7.40
N VAL A 64 24.36 -19.57 8.03
CA VAL A 64 23.79 -18.36 7.41
C VAL A 64 24.94 -17.48 6.97
N VAL A 65 25.01 -17.20 5.68
CA VAL A 65 26.09 -16.41 5.07
C VAL A 65 25.59 -15.02 4.77
N PHE A 66 26.31 -14.01 5.21
CA PHE A 66 26.05 -12.61 4.93
C PHE A 66 27.22 -12.01 4.15
N ASP A 67 26.92 -10.97 3.37
CA ASP A 67 27.97 -10.21 2.69
C ASP A 67 28.79 -9.42 3.73
N ALA A 68 30.08 -9.47 3.59
CA ALA A 68 30.99 -8.64 4.38
C ALA A 68 30.97 -7.20 3.86
N LYS A 69 31.33 -6.24 4.72
CA LYS A 69 31.35 -4.81 4.35
C LYS A 69 32.43 -4.45 3.34
N ALA A 70 33.48 -5.28 3.18
CA ALA A 70 34.56 -5.01 2.26
C ALA A 70 34.14 -5.27 0.82
N PRO A 71 34.66 -4.52 -0.18
CA PRO A 71 34.40 -4.76 -1.59
C PRO A 71 34.80 -6.18 -2.00
N SER A 72 33.99 -6.82 -2.85
CA SER A 72 34.28 -8.14 -3.38
C SER A 72 35.23 -8.06 -4.58
N PHE A 73 35.80 -9.20 -4.98
CA PHE A 73 36.65 -9.27 -6.17
C PHE A 73 35.89 -8.86 -7.45
N ARG A 74 34.58 -9.11 -7.51
CA ARG A 74 33.74 -8.70 -8.64
C ARG A 74 33.64 -7.19 -8.76
N HIS A 75 33.54 -6.49 -7.63
CA HIS A 75 33.56 -5.03 -7.61
C HIS A 75 34.94 -4.48 -8.04
N GLU A 76 36.01 -5.15 -7.64
CA GLU A 76 37.38 -4.77 -8.04
C GLU A 76 37.60 -5.05 -9.52
N ALA A 77 37.08 -6.17 -10.05
CA ALA A 77 37.27 -6.55 -11.46
C ALA A 77 36.39 -5.72 -12.40
N TYR A 78 35.22 -5.30 -11.96
CA TYR A 78 34.26 -4.54 -12.76
C TYR A 78 33.50 -3.58 -11.85
N GLY A 79 33.93 -2.30 -11.83
CA GLY A 79 33.30 -1.28 -11.00
C GLY A 79 31.82 -1.03 -11.27
N GLY A 80 31.30 -1.42 -12.46
CA GLY A 80 29.90 -1.35 -12.78
C GLY A 80 29.04 -2.54 -12.30
N TYR A 81 29.68 -3.59 -11.78
CA TYR A 81 28.94 -4.76 -11.31
C TYR A 81 28.02 -4.37 -10.15
N LYS A 82 26.75 -4.71 -10.28
CA LYS A 82 25.69 -4.35 -9.32
C LYS A 82 25.50 -2.84 -9.10
N ALA A 83 26.16 -1.98 -9.89
CA ALA A 83 26.00 -0.52 -9.76
C ALA A 83 24.59 -0.02 -10.10
N GLY A 84 23.85 -0.76 -10.93
CA GLY A 84 22.48 -0.41 -11.30
C GLY A 84 21.41 -0.79 -10.28
N ARG A 85 21.78 -1.44 -9.19
CA ARG A 85 20.83 -1.79 -8.13
C ARG A 85 20.41 -0.53 -7.37
N ALA A 86 19.15 -0.49 -6.97
CA ALA A 86 18.62 0.62 -6.17
C ALA A 86 19.40 0.74 -4.85
N PRO A 87 19.65 1.98 -4.35
CA PRO A 87 20.28 2.16 -3.03
C PRO A 87 19.48 1.41 -1.96
N THR A 88 20.17 0.78 -1.02
CA THR A 88 19.56 0.12 0.11
C THR A 88 18.96 1.17 1.03
N PRO A 89 17.64 1.08 1.36
CA PRO A 89 17.00 2.02 2.29
C PRO A 89 17.68 2.04 3.66
N GLU A 90 17.67 3.18 4.34
CA GLU A 90 18.31 3.34 5.65
C GLU A 90 17.86 2.35 6.72
N ASP A 91 16.60 1.89 6.67
CA ASP A 91 16.06 0.94 7.62
C ASP A 91 16.62 -0.46 7.45
N PHE A 92 17.14 -0.79 6.27
CA PHE A 92 17.64 -2.12 5.99
C PHE A 92 18.85 -2.50 6.84
N PRO A 93 19.89 -1.67 7.00
CA PRO A 93 21.02 -2.01 7.88
C PRO A 93 20.62 -2.29 9.32
N ARG A 94 19.65 -1.55 9.86
CA ARG A 94 19.13 -1.77 11.20
C ARG A 94 18.44 -3.13 11.32
N GLN A 95 17.60 -3.47 10.36
CA GLN A 95 16.92 -4.76 10.35
C GLN A 95 17.89 -5.90 10.08
N LEU A 96 18.90 -5.70 9.26
CA LEU A 96 19.96 -6.69 9.03
C LEU A 96 20.70 -7.03 10.32
N ALA A 97 21.00 -6.02 11.15
CA ALA A 97 21.60 -6.25 12.46
C ALA A 97 20.70 -7.10 13.36
N LEU A 98 19.40 -6.83 13.36
CA LEU A 98 18.42 -7.62 14.10
C LEU A 98 18.32 -9.06 13.56
N ILE A 99 18.43 -9.25 12.26
CA ILE A 99 18.42 -10.58 11.65
C ILE A 99 19.65 -11.38 12.08
N LYS A 100 20.81 -10.74 12.14
CA LYS A 100 22.06 -11.37 12.62
C LYS A 100 21.91 -11.77 14.10
N GLU A 101 21.32 -10.92 14.93
CA GLU A 101 21.03 -11.24 16.33
C GLU A 101 20.08 -12.44 16.44
N LEU A 102 19.03 -12.49 15.60
CA LEU A 102 18.11 -13.62 15.54
C LEU A 102 18.85 -14.93 15.21
N VAL A 103 19.71 -14.90 14.23
CA VAL A 103 20.52 -16.06 13.82
C VAL A 103 21.37 -16.58 14.99
N ASP A 104 22.03 -15.65 15.70
CA ASP A 104 22.83 -16.00 16.87
C ASP A 104 21.97 -16.59 18.01
N LEU A 105 20.81 -16.01 18.28
CA LEU A 105 19.89 -16.50 19.33
C LEU A 105 19.30 -17.87 19.00
N LEU A 106 19.18 -18.20 17.70
CA LEU A 106 18.74 -19.51 17.25
C LEU A 106 19.83 -20.59 17.34
N GLY A 107 21.05 -20.20 17.69
CA GLY A 107 22.18 -21.11 17.79
C GLY A 107 22.77 -21.54 16.45
N LEU A 108 22.49 -20.76 15.38
CA LEU A 108 22.98 -21.07 14.05
C LEU A 108 24.34 -20.43 13.81
N ALA A 109 25.16 -21.08 12.98
CA ALA A 109 26.44 -20.52 12.55
C ALA A 109 26.22 -19.34 11.59
N ARG A 110 26.97 -18.29 11.77
CA ARG A 110 26.94 -17.11 10.94
C ARG A 110 28.32 -16.85 10.36
N LEU A 111 28.40 -16.64 9.05
CA LEU A 111 29.67 -16.47 8.34
C LEU A 111 29.65 -15.22 7.45
N GLU A 112 30.69 -14.40 7.57
CA GLU A 112 30.97 -13.25 6.72
C GLU A 112 32.44 -13.32 6.32
N VAL A 113 32.73 -13.32 5.01
CA VAL A 113 34.13 -13.47 4.53
C VAL A 113 34.50 -12.18 3.77
N PRO A 114 35.40 -11.35 4.31
CA PRO A 114 35.87 -10.14 3.63
C PRO A 114 36.50 -10.45 2.27
N GLY A 115 36.22 -9.61 1.29
CA GLY A 115 36.80 -9.72 -0.06
C GLY A 115 36.04 -10.62 -1.02
N TYR A 116 35.04 -11.34 -0.55
CA TYR A 116 34.24 -12.25 -1.38
C TYR A 116 32.75 -12.00 -1.20
N GLU A 117 31.97 -12.21 -2.26
CA GLU A 117 30.52 -12.15 -2.16
C GLU A 117 29.96 -13.40 -1.48
N ALA A 118 28.77 -13.29 -0.91
CA ALA A 118 28.07 -14.40 -0.30
C ALA A 118 27.92 -15.59 -1.26
N ASP A 119 27.67 -15.32 -2.55
CA ASP A 119 27.53 -16.37 -3.56
C ASP A 119 28.75 -17.27 -3.65
N ASP A 120 29.95 -16.70 -3.62
CA ASP A 120 31.19 -17.48 -3.68
C ASP A 120 31.40 -18.26 -2.40
N VAL A 121 31.04 -17.68 -1.26
CA VAL A 121 31.13 -18.35 0.04
C VAL A 121 30.13 -19.52 0.08
N LEU A 122 28.89 -19.29 -0.33
CA LEU A 122 27.87 -20.35 -0.40
C LEU A 122 28.29 -21.47 -1.35
N ALA A 123 28.80 -21.12 -2.53
CA ALA A 123 29.25 -22.08 -3.53
C ALA A 123 30.41 -22.94 -3.01
N SER A 124 31.38 -22.30 -2.36
CA SER A 124 32.54 -23.01 -1.78
C SER A 124 32.13 -23.92 -0.63
N LEU A 125 31.22 -23.47 0.24
CA LEU A 125 30.66 -24.28 1.32
C LEU A 125 29.86 -25.46 0.78
N ALA A 126 29.07 -25.25 -0.25
CA ALA A 126 28.24 -26.30 -0.86
C ALA A 126 29.12 -27.41 -1.45
N LYS A 127 30.15 -27.01 -2.19
CA LYS A 127 31.08 -27.98 -2.79
C LYS A 127 31.90 -28.71 -1.73
N LYS A 128 32.33 -28.01 -0.67
CA LYS A 128 33.02 -28.65 0.45
C LYS A 128 32.14 -29.65 1.17
N ALA A 129 30.92 -29.31 1.47
CA ALA A 129 29.96 -30.20 2.13
C ALA A 129 29.63 -31.42 1.26
N GLU A 130 29.43 -31.21 -0.05
CA GLU A 130 29.18 -32.30 -0.99
C GLU A 130 30.35 -33.28 -1.03
N LYS A 131 31.56 -32.75 -1.08
CA LYS A 131 32.79 -33.52 -1.10
C LYS A 131 32.97 -34.36 0.17
N GLU A 132 32.53 -33.82 1.31
CA GLU A 132 32.56 -34.51 2.59
C GLU A 132 31.42 -35.52 2.77
N GLY A 133 30.52 -35.63 1.80
CA GLY A 133 29.45 -36.63 1.78
C GLY A 133 28.08 -36.14 2.29
N TYR A 134 27.88 -34.85 2.44
CA TYR A 134 26.60 -34.27 2.87
C TYR A 134 25.68 -34.01 1.69
N GLU A 135 24.39 -34.09 1.97
CA GLU A 135 23.37 -33.53 1.12
C GLU A 135 23.28 -32.04 1.46
N VAL A 136 23.16 -31.17 0.46
CA VAL A 136 23.19 -29.70 0.67
C VAL A 136 21.92 -29.08 0.11
N ARG A 137 21.30 -28.22 0.87
CA ARG A 137 20.26 -27.30 0.40
C ARG A 137 20.72 -25.86 0.62
N ILE A 138 20.53 -25.04 -0.40
CA ILE A 138 20.85 -23.61 -0.32
C ILE A 138 19.53 -22.84 -0.38
N LEU A 139 19.18 -22.16 0.72
CA LEU A 139 18.00 -21.32 0.78
C LEU A 139 18.32 -19.97 0.16
N THR A 140 17.86 -19.75 -1.06
CA THR A 140 18.08 -18.54 -1.83
C THR A 140 17.09 -18.42 -2.98
N ALA A 141 16.84 -17.19 -3.42
CA ALA A 141 16.14 -16.93 -4.68
C ALA A 141 17.13 -16.56 -5.79
N ASP A 142 18.42 -16.51 -5.51
CA ASP A 142 19.45 -16.10 -6.46
C ASP A 142 19.71 -17.21 -7.48
N LYS A 143 19.39 -16.91 -8.75
CA LYS A 143 19.53 -17.85 -9.86
C LYS A 143 20.98 -18.17 -10.20
N ASP A 144 21.94 -17.34 -9.82
CA ASP A 144 23.37 -17.63 -10.09
C ASP A 144 23.82 -18.92 -9.47
N LEU A 145 23.20 -19.35 -8.37
CA LEU A 145 23.55 -20.57 -7.67
C LEU A 145 23.04 -21.85 -8.36
N TYR A 146 22.21 -21.73 -9.40
CA TYR A 146 21.74 -22.89 -10.18
C TYR A 146 22.90 -23.64 -10.86
N GLN A 147 24.02 -22.97 -11.08
CA GLN A 147 25.22 -23.63 -11.63
C GLN A 147 25.81 -24.68 -10.69
N LEU A 148 25.43 -24.66 -9.42
CA LEU A 148 25.93 -25.61 -8.41
C LEU A 148 25.09 -26.89 -8.31
N LEU A 149 23.90 -26.92 -8.94
CA LEU A 149 22.98 -28.03 -8.79
C LEU A 149 23.64 -29.37 -9.19
N SER A 150 23.41 -30.36 -8.37
CA SER A 150 23.91 -31.74 -8.58
C SER A 150 22.93 -32.69 -7.92
N ASP A 151 23.28 -34.01 -7.92
CA ASP A 151 22.45 -35.00 -7.22
C ASP A 151 22.34 -34.71 -5.72
N ARG A 152 23.35 -34.05 -5.14
CA ARG A 152 23.40 -33.75 -3.70
C ARG A 152 23.23 -32.28 -3.34
N ILE A 153 23.40 -31.35 -4.27
CA ILE A 153 23.20 -29.90 -4.04
C ILE A 153 21.91 -29.47 -4.70
N HIS A 154 20.96 -28.97 -3.92
CA HIS A 154 19.70 -28.41 -4.40
C HIS A 154 19.54 -27.00 -3.86
N VAL A 155 18.75 -26.18 -4.55
CA VAL A 155 18.36 -24.86 -4.10
C VAL A 155 16.92 -24.93 -3.57
N LEU A 156 16.74 -24.42 -2.36
CA LEU A 156 15.42 -24.26 -1.77
C LEU A 156 14.98 -22.82 -1.98
N HIS A 157 13.95 -22.60 -2.78
CA HIS A 157 13.41 -21.27 -3.01
C HIS A 157 12.65 -20.81 -1.76
N PRO A 158 12.74 -19.51 -1.38
CA PRO A 158 12.01 -18.99 -0.21
C PRO A 158 10.51 -19.24 -0.22
N GLU A 159 9.90 -19.43 -1.40
CA GLU A 159 8.49 -19.80 -1.55
C GLU A 159 8.22 -21.28 -1.24
N GLY A 160 9.25 -22.08 -0.97
CA GLY A 160 9.13 -23.43 -0.45
C GLY A 160 9.34 -24.56 -1.45
N TYR A 161 9.59 -24.27 -2.72
CA TYR A 161 9.84 -25.34 -3.70
C TYR A 161 11.33 -25.61 -3.89
N LEU A 162 11.62 -26.85 -4.23
CA LEU A 162 12.99 -27.33 -4.38
C LEU A 162 13.42 -27.29 -5.84
N ILE A 163 14.59 -26.73 -6.10
CA ILE A 163 15.19 -26.62 -7.43
C ILE A 163 16.31 -27.64 -7.53
N THR A 164 16.12 -28.56 -8.47
CA THR A 164 17.02 -29.71 -8.73
C THR A 164 17.53 -29.65 -10.17
N PRO A 165 18.52 -30.43 -10.55
CA PRO A 165 18.92 -30.52 -11.97
C PRO A 165 17.75 -30.90 -12.90
N ALA A 166 16.85 -31.78 -12.45
CA ALA A 166 15.66 -32.14 -13.23
C ALA A 166 14.70 -30.96 -13.41
N TRP A 167 14.50 -30.16 -12.37
CA TRP A 167 13.69 -28.92 -12.43
C TRP A 167 14.26 -27.92 -13.44
N LEU A 168 15.61 -27.77 -13.41
CA LEU A 168 16.29 -26.83 -14.31
C LEU A 168 16.14 -27.27 -15.76
N TRP A 169 16.31 -28.56 -16.02
CA TRP A 169 16.14 -29.16 -17.35
C TRP A 169 14.71 -28.96 -17.87
N GLU A 170 13.74 -29.26 -17.04
CA GLU A 170 12.32 -29.17 -17.42
C GLU A 170 11.93 -27.73 -17.74
N LYS A 171 12.40 -26.76 -16.95
CA LYS A 171 12.02 -25.39 -17.11
C LYS A 171 12.81 -24.65 -18.20
N TYR A 172 14.10 -24.90 -18.32
CA TYR A 172 14.99 -24.15 -19.19
C TYR A 172 15.63 -24.99 -20.30
N GLY A 173 15.59 -26.30 -20.21
CA GLY A 173 16.30 -27.17 -21.14
C GLY A 173 17.83 -27.07 -21.02
N LEU A 174 18.33 -26.75 -19.84
CA LEU A 174 19.74 -26.55 -19.55
C LEU A 174 20.20 -27.46 -18.43
N ARG A 175 21.48 -27.89 -18.53
CA ARG A 175 22.15 -28.57 -17.42
C ARG A 175 22.75 -27.49 -16.49
N PRO A 176 23.01 -27.83 -15.22
CA PRO A 176 23.68 -26.87 -14.31
C PRO A 176 25.01 -26.33 -14.83
N ASP A 177 25.81 -27.15 -15.50
CA ASP A 177 27.10 -26.71 -16.08
C ASP A 177 26.96 -25.74 -17.24
N GLN A 178 25.75 -25.58 -17.80
CA GLN A 178 25.46 -24.62 -18.86
C GLN A 178 24.89 -23.31 -18.32
N TRP A 179 24.56 -23.24 -17.03
CA TRP A 179 23.84 -22.10 -16.48
C TRP A 179 24.66 -20.79 -16.52
N ALA A 180 25.93 -20.84 -16.12
CA ALA A 180 26.80 -19.67 -16.18
C ALA A 180 27.00 -19.19 -17.63
N ASP A 181 27.11 -20.13 -18.58
CA ASP A 181 27.23 -19.84 -20.02
C ASP A 181 25.95 -19.15 -20.53
N TYR A 182 24.79 -19.64 -20.13
CA TYR A 182 23.50 -19.04 -20.46
C TYR A 182 23.41 -17.60 -19.95
N ARG A 183 23.77 -17.38 -18.70
CA ARG A 183 23.78 -16.06 -18.08
C ARG A 183 24.78 -15.12 -18.77
N ALA A 184 25.94 -15.62 -19.19
CA ALA A 184 26.91 -14.84 -19.93
C ALA A 184 26.36 -14.37 -21.28
N LEU A 185 25.61 -15.22 -21.97
CA LEU A 185 25.01 -14.87 -23.26
C LEU A 185 23.85 -13.89 -23.15
N THR A 186 22.96 -14.13 -22.19
CA THR A 186 21.74 -13.30 -22.02
C THR A 186 21.98 -11.99 -21.29
N GLY A 187 22.97 -11.96 -20.40
CA GLY A 187 23.18 -10.83 -19.50
C GLY A 187 22.12 -10.78 -18.39
N ASP A 188 22.28 -9.80 -17.50
CA ASP A 188 21.33 -9.55 -16.42
C ASP A 188 21.43 -8.09 -16.00
N GLU A 189 20.37 -7.33 -16.22
CA GLU A 189 20.33 -5.91 -15.85
C GLU A 189 20.45 -5.68 -14.34
N SER A 190 19.85 -6.55 -13.52
CA SER A 190 19.85 -6.39 -12.07
C SER A 190 21.23 -6.56 -11.47
N ASP A 191 22.09 -7.41 -12.04
CA ASP A 191 23.47 -7.61 -11.62
C ASP A 191 24.46 -6.84 -12.52
N ASN A 192 23.93 -6.08 -13.45
CA ASN A 192 24.69 -5.28 -14.41
C ASN A 192 25.67 -6.13 -15.24
N LEU A 193 25.22 -7.33 -15.65
CA LEU A 193 25.94 -8.18 -16.59
C LEU A 193 25.57 -7.75 -18.01
N PRO A 194 26.52 -7.31 -18.83
CA PRO A 194 26.17 -6.80 -20.16
C PRO A 194 25.62 -7.86 -21.12
N GLY A 195 26.11 -9.09 -21.08
CA GLY A 195 25.71 -10.12 -22.01
C GLY A 195 26.09 -9.82 -23.44
N VAL A 196 25.41 -10.46 -24.39
CA VAL A 196 25.55 -10.16 -25.82
C VAL A 196 24.27 -9.49 -26.29
N LYS A 197 24.35 -8.23 -26.65
CA LYS A 197 23.21 -7.47 -27.14
C LYS A 197 22.59 -8.17 -28.36
N GLY A 198 21.30 -8.40 -28.32
CA GLY A 198 20.56 -9.06 -29.38
C GLY A 198 20.44 -10.57 -29.25
N ILE A 199 21.06 -11.17 -28.22
CA ILE A 199 20.88 -12.60 -27.90
C ILE A 199 19.98 -12.68 -26.68
N GLY A 200 18.74 -13.13 -26.89
CA GLY A 200 17.77 -13.33 -25.83
C GLY A 200 17.77 -14.78 -25.32
N GLU A 201 16.85 -15.08 -24.40
CA GLU A 201 16.74 -16.36 -23.74
C GLU A 201 16.61 -17.55 -24.70
N LYS A 202 15.74 -17.44 -25.69
CA LYS A 202 15.50 -18.53 -26.67
C LYS A 202 16.73 -18.83 -27.49
N THR A 203 17.39 -17.79 -28.00
CA THR A 203 18.59 -17.92 -28.82
C THR A 203 19.72 -18.53 -28.02
N ALA A 204 19.94 -18.05 -26.78
CA ALA A 204 20.97 -18.58 -25.90
C ALA A 204 20.76 -20.06 -25.59
N ARG A 205 19.53 -20.46 -25.28
CA ARG A 205 19.21 -21.88 -25.02
C ARG A 205 19.44 -22.76 -26.24
N LYS A 206 19.06 -22.30 -27.43
CA LYS A 206 19.33 -22.99 -28.68
C LYS A 206 20.80 -23.17 -28.95
N LEU A 207 21.59 -22.14 -28.73
CA LEU A 207 23.05 -22.18 -28.92
C LEU A 207 23.70 -23.19 -27.98
N LEU A 208 23.28 -23.25 -26.74
CA LEU A 208 23.82 -24.19 -25.76
C LEU A 208 23.34 -25.62 -26.01
N GLU A 209 22.12 -25.78 -26.51
CA GLU A 209 21.61 -27.09 -26.95
C GLU A 209 22.46 -27.62 -28.11
N GLU A 210 22.75 -26.76 -29.10
CA GLU A 210 23.48 -27.12 -30.30
C GLU A 210 24.99 -27.38 -30.03
N TRP A 211 25.62 -26.49 -29.27
CA TRP A 211 27.08 -26.52 -29.06
C TRP A 211 27.52 -27.09 -27.70
N GLY A 212 26.62 -27.28 -26.80
CA GLY A 212 26.87 -27.86 -25.47
C GLY A 212 27.46 -26.93 -24.43
N SER A 213 28.32 -26.00 -24.81
CA SER A 213 28.97 -25.04 -23.91
C SER A 213 29.36 -23.79 -24.67
N LEU A 214 29.57 -22.71 -23.92
CA LEU A 214 30.10 -21.46 -24.47
C LEU A 214 31.49 -21.63 -25.02
N GLU A 215 32.33 -22.42 -24.35
CA GLU A 215 33.69 -22.72 -24.82
C GLU A 215 33.66 -23.38 -26.21
N ALA A 216 32.81 -24.40 -26.38
CA ALA A 216 32.67 -25.10 -27.66
C ALA A 216 32.12 -24.14 -28.75
N LEU A 217 31.17 -23.31 -28.39
CA LEU A 217 30.59 -22.31 -29.30
C LEU A 217 31.64 -21.32 -29.79
N LEU A 218 32.48 -20.80 -28.92
CA LEU A 218 33.54 -19.85 -29.27
C LEU A 218 34.65 -20.48 -30.14
N LYS A 219 34.88 -21.77 -29.99
CA LYS A 219 35.80 -22.51 -30.87
C LYS A 219 35.24 -22.78 -32.27
N ASN A 220 33.94 -22.59 -32.47
CA ASN A 220 33.24 -22.91 -33.72
C ASN A 220 32.45 -21.68 -34.26
N LEU A 221 32.96 -20.48 -34.06
CA LEU A 221 32.31 -19.26 -34.51
C LEU A 221 32.01 -19.27 -36.00
N ASP A 222 32.90 -19.89 -36.81
CA ASP A 222 32.73 -19.99 -38.26
C ASP A 222 31.50 -20.79 -38.67
N ARG A 223 31.00 -21.66 -37.81
CA ARG A 223 29.84 -22.52 -38.09
C ARG A 223 28.53 -21.92 -37.64
N LEU A 224 28.56 -20.78 -36.98
CA LEU A 224 27.35 -20.08 -36.55
C LEU A 224 26.69 -19.36 -37.69
N LYS A 225 25.39 -19.15 -37.58
CA LYS A 225 24.66 -18.28 -38.50
C LYS A 225 25.32 -16.90 -38.49
N PRO A 226 25.49 -16.26 -39.68
CA PRO A 226 26.20 -14.99 -39.78
C PRO A 226 25.69 -13.90 -38.82
N ALA A 227 24.38 -13.77 -38.65
CA ALA A 227 23.78 -12.77 -37.78
C ALA A 227 24.17 -12.99 -36.31
N ILE A 228 24.20 -14.23 -35.86
CA ILE A 228 24.57 -14.58 -34.48
C ILE A 228 26.08 -14.36 -34.28
N ARG A 229 26.89 -14.81 -35.26
CA ARG A 229 28.33 -14.65 -35.21
C ARG A 229 28.73 -13.16 -35.11
N GLU A 230 28.09 -12.31 -35.90
CA GLU A 230 28.33 -10.86 -35.85
C GLU A 230 28.01 -10.26 -34.49
N LYS A 231 26.89 -10.64 -33.87
CA LYS A 231 26.50 -10.17 -32.55
C LYS A 231 27.54 -10.55 -31.50
N ILE A 232 27.99 -11.79 -31.53
CA ILE A 232 29.00 -12.29 -30.59
C ILE A 232 30.32 -11.59 -30.79
N LEU A 233 30.78 -11.45 -32.03
CA LEU A 233 32.04 -10.77 -32.33
C LEU A 233 32.02 -9.30 -31.96
N ALA A 234 30.87 -8.63 -32.16
CA ALA A 234 30.68 -7.23 -31.82
C ALA A 234 30.69 -6.98 -30.31
N HIS A 235 30.36 -8.01 -29.51
CA HIS A 235 30.24 -7.90 -28.06
C HIS A 235 31.13 -8.92 -27.31
N MET A 236 32.25 -9.30 -27.91
CA MET A 236 33.13 -10.33 -27.36
C MET A 236 33.67 -9.94 -25.98
N ASP A 237 34.06 -8.70 -25.79
CA ASP A 237 34.58 -8.23 -24.50
C ASP A 237 33.50 -8.27 -23.42
N ASP A 238 32.25 -7.85 -23.78
CA ASP A 238 31.12 -7.90 -22.87
C ASP A 238 30.76 -9.35 -22.50
N LEU A 239 30.83 -10.25 -23.49
CA LEU A 239 30.55 -11.67 -23.28
C LEU A 239 31.56 -12.29 -22.31
N LYS A 240 32.84 -12.05 -22.53
CA LYS A 240 33.89 -12.58 -21.67
C LYS A 240 33.81 -12.03 -20.25
N LEU A 241 33.53 -10.74 -20.12
CA LEU A 241 33.29 -10.11 -18.82
C LEU A 241 32.08 -10.71 -18.10
N SER A 242 30.97 -10.85 -18.80
CA SER A 242 29.76 -11.47 -18.26
C SER A 242 29.99 -12.90 -17.82
N TRP A 243 30.77 -13.65 -18.61
CA TRP A 243 31.11 -15.05 -18.30
C TRP A 243 31.91 -15.16 -17.02
N ASP A 244 32.95 -14.31 -16.87
CA ASP A 244 33.77 -14.28 -15.65
C ASP A 244 32.94 -13.90 -14.43
N LEU A 245 32.06 -12.91 -14.58
CA LEU A 245 31.22 -12.43 -13.47
C LEU A 245 30.09 -13.39 -13.11
N ALA A 246 29.56 -14.16 -14.08
CA ALA A 246 28.49 -15.11 -13.83
C ALA A 246 28.97 -16.39 -13.13
N LYS A 247 30.25 -16.72 -13.25
CA LYS A 247 30.80 -17.91 -12.59
C LYS A 247 31.06 -17.63 -11.12
N VAL A 248 30.52 -18.49 -10.25
CA VAL A 248 30.85 -18.43 -8.84
C VAL A 248 32.12 -19.19 -8.55
N ARG A 249 32.85 -18.70 -7.57
CA ARG A 249 34.06 -19.41 -7.10
C ARG A 249 33.64 -20.50 -6.13
N THR A 250 34.24 -21.67 -6.30
CA THR A 250 33.96 -22.86 -5.47
C THR A 250 35.16 -23.33 -4.65
N ASP A 251 36.27 -22.59 -4.72
CA ASP A 251 37.58 -22.99 -4.20
C ASP A 251 38.11 -22.08 -3.08
N LEU A 252 37.23 -21.30 -2.43
CA LEU A 252 37.68 -20.46 -1.33
C LEU A 252 38.23 -21.29 -0.17
N PRO A 253 39.34 -20.86 0.46
CA PRO A 253 39.95 -21.59 1.56
C PRO A 253 39.17 -21.35 2.87
N LEU A 254 38.01 -21.99 3.00
CA LEU A 254 37.15 -21.83 4.17
C LEU A 254 37.36 -23.00 5.13
N GLU A 255 37.65 -22.69 6.39
CA GLU A 255 37.69 -23.67 7.46
C GLU A 255 36.36 -23.63 8.20
N VAL A 256 35.47 -24.57 7.87
CA VAL A 256 34.14 -24.65 8.44
C VAL A 256 33.87 -26.08 8.88
N ASP A 257 33.35 -26.21 10.07
CA ASP A 257 32.90 -27.49 10.61
C ASP A 257 31.39 -27.60 10.40
N PHE A 258 30.94 -28.59 9.67
CA PHE A 258 29.51 -28.88 9.47
C PHE A 258 28.94 -29.65 10.67
N ALA A 259 29.17 -29.12 11.88
CA ALA A 259 28.66 -29.70 13.11
C ALA A 259 27.18 -29.40 13.27
N LYS A 260 26.52 -30.20 14.09
CA LYS A 260 25.13 -29.97 14.47
C LYS A 260 24.95 -28.56 15.02
N ARG A 261 23.86 -27.91 14.68
CA ARG A 261 23.52 -26.60 15.22
C ARG A 261 23.38 -26.68 16.74
N ARG A 262 23.72 -25.56 17.42
CA ARG A 262 23.61 -25.43 18.85
C ARG A 262 22.13 -25.28 19.25
N GLU A 263 21.84 -25.53 20.51
CA GLU A 263 20.53 -25.24 21.05
C GLU A 263 20.25 -23.72 21.04
N PRO A 264 19.03 -23.30 20.72
CA PRO A 264 18.65 -21.91 20.82
C PRO A 264 18.73 -21.39 22.25
N ASP A 265 19.07 -20.10 22.40
CA ASP A 265 18.94 -19.41 23.69
C ASP A 265 17.45 -19.01 23.85
N ARG A 266 16.68 -19.90 24.44
CA ARG A 266 15.22 -19.79 24.45
C ARG A 266 14.71 -18.54 25.18
N GLU A 267 15.31 -18.17 26.30
CA GLU A 267 14.88 -16.99 27.06
C GLU A 267 15.16 -15.69 26.33
N ARG A 268 16.38 -15.56 25.80
CA ARG A 268 16.78 -14.37 25.04
C ARG A 268 16.04 -14.29 23.71
N LEU A 269 15.79 -15.41 23.07
CA LEU A 269 14.98 -15.45 21.83
C LEU A 269 13.54 -15.01 22.11
N ARG A 270 12.96 -15.49 23.21
CA ARG A 270 11.60 -15.05 23.62
C ARG A 270 11.57 -13.54 23.83
N ALA A 271 12.51 -12.99 24.62
CA ALA A 271 12.59 -11.56 24.89
C ALA A 271 12.76 -10.75 23.59
N PHE A 272 13.58 -11.26 22.67
CA PHE A 272 13.79 -10.64 21.35
C PHE A 272 12.50 -10.57 20.54
N LEU A 273 11.78 -11.69 20.42
CA LEU A 273 10.53 -11.76 19.66
C LEU A 273 9.42 -10.94 20.31
N GLU A 274 9.35 -10.91 21.65
CA GLU A 274 8.39 -10.08 22.37
C GLU A 274 8.65 -8.58 22.14
N ARG A 275 9.92 -8.19 22.20
CA ARG A 275 10.32 -6.80 21.94
C ARG A 275 9.90 -6.34 20.54
N LEU A 276 10.01 -7.21 19.55
CA LEU A 276 9.63 -6.91 18.17
C LEU A 276 8.14 -7.16 17.89
N GLU A 277 7.39 -7.59 18.91
CA GLU A 277 5.95 -7.84 18.81
C GLU A 277 5.59 -8.96 17.83
N PHE A 278 6.43 -9.99 17.77
CA PHE A 278 6.22 -11.15 16.90
C PHE A 278 5.51 -12.29 17.64
N GLY A 279 4.29 -12.03 18.11
CA GLY A 279 3.53 -12.99 18.91
C GLY A 279 3.30 -14.33 18.24
N SER A 280 3.02 -14.34 16.94
CA SER A 280 2.83 -15.60 16.20
C SER A 280 4.10 -16.43 16.12
N LEU A 281 5.27 -15.79 16.02
CA LEU A 281 6.56 -16.48 15.98
C LEU A 281 6.93 -17.11 17.32
N LEU A 282 6.50 -16.55 18.44
CA LEU A 282 6.67 -17.16 19.75
C LEU A 282 6.08 -18.57 19.77
N HIS A 283 4.89 -18.72 19.23
CA HIS A 283 4.23 -20.02 19.13
C HIS A 283 4.95 -20.94 18.12
N GLU A 284 5.27 -20.43 16.94
CA GLU A 284 5.93 -21.22 15.90
C GLU A 284 7.31 -21.73 16.30
N PHE A 285 8.06 -20.96 17.12
CA PHE A 285 9.34 -21.39 17.68
C PHE A 285 9.19 -22.24 18.94
N GLY A 286 7.96 -22.55 19.36
CA GLY A 286 7.71 -23.38 20.55
C GLY A 286 8.07 -22.68 21.88
N LEU A 287 8.05 -21.36 21.89
CA LEU A 287 8.39 -20.55 23.06
C LEU A 287 7.19 -20.19 23.93
N LEU A 288 5.99 -20.39 23.39
CA LEU A 288 4.74 -20.30 24.16
C LEU A 288 4.18 -21.72 24.30
N GLU A 289 3.41 -21.93 25.35
CA GLU A 289 2.60 -23.12 25.46
C GLU A 289 1.69 -23.19 24.24
N SER A 290 1.53 -24.39 23.67
CA SER A 290 0.60 -24.60 22.56
C SER A 290 -0.77 -24.06 22.98
N PRO A 291 -1.47 -23.31 22.11
CA PRO A 291 -2.84 -22.91 22.41
C PRO A 291 -3.60 -24.18 22.78
N LYS A 292 -4.35 -24.13 23.88
CA LYS A 292 -5.22 -25.25 24.27
C LYS A 292 -6.07 -25.57 23.03
N ALA A 293 -6.19 -26.86 22.69
CA ALA A 293 -7.11 -27.26 21.65
C ALA A 293 -8.46 -26.64 21.95
N LEU A 294 -9.10 -26.05 20.93
CA LEU A 294 -10.40 -25.40 21.10
C LEU A 294 -11.42 -26.41 21.61
N GLU A 295 -12.05 -26.11 22.73
CA GLU A 295 -13.10 -26.94 23.26
C GLU A 295 -14.38 -26.70 22.49
N GLU A 296 -14.93 -27.74 21.87
CA GLU A 296 -16.17 -27.66 21.13
C GLU A 296 -17.37 -27.57 22.07
N ALA A 297 -18.34 -26.73 21.72
CA ALA A 297 -19.58 -26.58 22.43
C ALA A 297 -20.75 -26.40 21.43
N PRO A 298 -21.97 -26.81 21.79
CA PRO A 298 -23.09 -26.68 20.85
C PRO A 298 -23.50 -25.25 20.67
N TRP A 299 -24.05 -24.93 19.47
CA TRP A 299 -24.70 -23.65 19.19
C TRP A 299 -26.07 -23.61 19.93
N PRO A 300 -26.53 -22.49 20.47
CA PRO A 300 -26.01 -21.14 20.37
C PRO A 300 -24.95 -20.81 21.43
N PRO A 301 -24.14 -19.77 21.22
CA PRO A 301 -23.15 -19.34 22.18
C PRO A 301 -23.76 -18.51 23.30
N PRO A 302 -23.05 -18.35 24.43
CA PRO A 302 -23.46 -17.39 25.45
C PRO A 302 -23.37 -15.95 24.93
N GLU A 303 -24.07 -15.04 25.59
CA GLU A 303 -24.08 -13.63 25.27
C GLU A 303 -22.67 -13.05 25.40
N GLY A 304 -22.30 -12.16 24.49
CA GLY A 304 -21.00 -11.51 24.46
C GLY A 304 -19.89 -12.33 23.84
N ALA A 305 -20.20 -13.46 23.20
CA ALA A 305 -19.21 -14.26 22.50
C ALA A 305 -18.69 -13.51 21.26
N PHE A 306 -17.42 -13.77 20.93
CA PHE A 306 -16.81 -13.23 19.72
C PHE A 306 -17.16 -14.09 18.51
N VAL A 307 -17.55 -13.47 17.41
CA VAL A 307 -17.95 -14.19 16.20
C VAL A 307 -16.77 -14.35 15.25
N GLY A 308 -16.81 -15.43 14.48
CA GLY A 308 -15.98 -15.67 13.33
C GLY A 308 -16.86 -16.16 12.21
N PHE A 309 -16.56 -15.74 10.99
CA PHE A 309 -17.37 -16.11 9.84
C PHE A 309 -16.51 -16.17 8.58
N VAL A 310 -17.03 -16.89 7.58
CA VAL A 310 -16.39 -17.03 6.28
C VAL A 310 -17.41 -16.66 5.21
N LEU A 311 -17.02 -15.74 4.35
CA LEU A 311 -17.83 -15.29 3.21
C LEU A 311 -17.29 -15.86 1.91
N SER A 312 -18.17 -16.07 0.92
CA SER A 312 -17.78 -16.56 -0.40
C SER A 312 -16.96 -15.53 -1.20
N ARG A 313 -17.06 -14.26 -0.84
CA ARG A 313 -16.31 -13.17 -1.43
C ARG A 313 -16.23 -12.01 -0.43
N LYS A 314 -15.37 -11.02 -0.72
CA LYS A 314 -15.10 -9.92 0.22
C LYS A 314 -16.26 -8.94 0.40
N GLU A 315 -17.13 -8.76 -0.62
CA GLU A 315 -18.21 -7.79 -0.58
C GLU A 315 -19.44 -8.36 0.14
N PRO A 316 -19.77 -7.90 1.36
CA PRO A 316 -20.83 -8.51 2.17
C PRO A 316 -22.22 -8.49 1.52
N MET A 317 -22.52 -7.45 0.73
CA MET A 317 -23.83 -7.37 0.05
C MET A 317 -24.01 -8.47 -1.02
N TRP A 318 -22.90 -9.03 -1.53
CA TRP A 318 -22.89 -10.00 -2.62
C TRP A 318 -22.48 -11.40 -2.17
N ALA A 319 -21.90 -11.52 -0.99
CA ALA A 319 -21.32 -12.77 -0.51
C ALA A 319 -22.38 -13.73 0.04
N ASP A 320 -22.08 -15.01 -0.06
CA ASP A 320 -22.78 -16.04 0.71
C ASP A 320 -22.06 -16.21 2.05
N LEU A 321 -22.84 -16.40 3.11
CA LEU A 321 -22.29 -16.74 4.42
C LEU A 321 -22.06 -18.26 4.44
N LEU A 322 -20.79 -18.65 4.29
CA LEU A 322 -20.39 -20.06 4.20
C LEU A 322 -20.30 -20.74 5.56
N ALA A 323 -19.87 -20.02 6.59
CA ALA A 323 -19.70 -20.57 7.92
C ALA A 323 -19.81 -19.45 8.96
N LEU A 324 -20.30 -19.80 10.13
CA LEU A 324 -20.45 -18.91 11.29
C LEU A 324 -20.12 -19.67 12.56
N ALA A 325 -19.33 -19.06 13.42
CA ALA A 325 -18.98 -19.60 14.73
C ALA A 325 -18.87 -18.49 15.75
N ALA A 326 -18.86 -18.84 17.03
CA ALA A 326 -18.64 -17.89 18.11
C ALA A 326 -17.76 -18.53 19.18
N ALA A 327 -16.94 -17.70 19.85
CA ALA A 327 -16.04 -18.17 20.88
C ALA A 327 -16.19 -17.35 22.15
N ARG A 328 -16.16 -18.01 23.29
CA ARG A 328 -16.11 -17.37 24.60
C ARG A 328 -15.47 -18.32 25.63
N GLY A 329 -14.48 -17.78 26.35
CA GLY A 329 -13.83 -18.54 27.40
C GLY A 329 -13.13 -19.81 26.91
N GLY A 330 -12.60 -19.80 25.69
CA GLY A 330 -11.91 -20.94 25.12
C GLY A 330 -12.82 -21.98 24.49
N ARG A 331 -14.15 -21.78 24.53
CA ARG A 331 -15.13 -22.67 23.88
C ARG A 331 -15.58 -22.09 22.55
N VAL A 332 -15.68 -22.96 21.56
CA VAL A 332 -16.08 -22.59 20.20
C VAL A 332 -17.42 -23.25 19.86
N HIS A 333 -18.37 -22.41 19.46
CA HIS A 333 -19.71 -22.84 19.06
C HIS A 333 -19.85 -22.66 17.56
N ARG A 334 -20.00 -23.74 16.82
CA ARG A 334 -20.15 -23.67 15.35
C ARG A 334 -21.62 -23.80 14.98
N ALA A 335 -22.09 -22.86 14.15
CA ALA A 335 -23.48 -22.87 13.71
C ALA A 335 -23.69 -23.95 12.63
N PRO A 336 -24.67 -24.87 12.81
CA PRO A 336 -24.99 -25.84 11.77
C PRO A 336 -25.58 -25.21 10.52
N GLU A 337 -26.37 -24.15 10.69
CA GLU A 337 -27.02 -23.39 9.62
C GLU A 337 -26.68 -21.91 9.80
N PRO A 338 -25.65 -21.39 9.08
CA PRO A 338 -25.15 -20.02 9.33
C PRO A 338 -26.20 -18.92 9.23
N TYR A 339 -27.02 -18.90 8.20
CA TYR A 339 -28.02 -17.83 8.04
C TYR A 339 -29.08 -17.85 9.16
N LYS A 340 -29.54 -19.02 9.52
CA LYS A 340 -30.53 -19.17 10.59
C LYS A 340 -29.93 -18.77 11.94
N ALA A 341 -28.67 -19.09 12.15
CA ALA A 341 -27.94 -18.81 13.37
C ALA A 341 -27.72 -17.32 13.63
N LEU A 342 -27.77 -16.47 12.61
CA LEU A 342 -27.65 -15.02 12.79
C LEU A 342 -28.68 -14.47 13.77
N ARG A 343 -29.85 -15.08 13.83
CA ARG A 343 -30.93 -14.65 14.72
C ARG A 343 -30.67 -14.92 16.20
N ASP A 344 -29.72 -15.80 16.49
CA ASP A 344 -29.33 -16.12 17.88
C ASP A 344 -28.35 -15.12 18.45
N LEU A 345 -27.83 -14.22 17.62
CA LEU A 345 -26.83 -13.20 18.02
C LEU A 345 -27.50 -11.85 18.23
N LYS A 346 -27.09 -11.13 19.26
CA LYS A 346 -27.55 -9.76 19.55
C LYS A 346 -26.65 -8.70 18.92
N GLU A 347 -25.37 -9.02 18.74
CA GLU A 347 -24.39 -8.14 18.08
C GLU A 347 -23.34 -8.99 17.36
N ALA A 348 -22.71 -8.40 16.37
CA ALA A 348 -21.53 -8.96 15.72
C ALA A 348 -20.30 -8.40 16.42
N ARG A 349 -19.70 -9.21 17.30
CA ARG A 349 -18.51 -8.82 18.07
C ARG A 349 -17.34 -9.66 17.62
N GLY A 350 -16.32 -9.05 16.99
CA GLY A 350 -15.16 -9.78 16.48
C GLY A 350 -14.52 -9.10 15.28
N LEU A 351 -13.53 -9.75 14.70
CA LEU A 351 -12.83 -9.26 13.50
C LEU A 351 -13.80 -9.08 12.35
N LEU A 352 -13.76 -7.92 11.70
CA LEU A 352 -14.62 -7.54 10.57
C LEU A 352 -16.11 -7.54 10.94
N ALA A 353 -16.43 -7.11 12.14
CA ALA A 353 -17.80 -7.06 12.67
C ALA A 353 -18.77 -6.32 11.74
N LYS A 354 -18.33 -5.22 11.14
CA LYS A 354 -19.15 -4.45 10.21
C LYS A 354 -19.61 -5.31 9.03
N ASP A 355 -18.75 -6.15 8.48
CA ASP A 355 -19.10 -6.97 7.30
C ASP A 355 -20.21 -7.95 7.62
N LEU A 356 -20.17 -8.59 8.77
CA LEU A 356 -21.25 -9.49 9.19
C LEU A 356 -22.55 -8.71 9.43
N SER A 357 -22.44 -7.51 10.01
CA SER A 357 -23.59 -6.64 10.22
C SER A 357 -24.26 -6.22 8.91
N VAL A 358 -23.46 -5.89 7.88
CA VAL A 358 -23.96 -5.56 6.54
C VAL A 358 -24.72 -6.75 5.94
N LEU A 359 -24.14 -7.94 6.03
CA LEU A 359 -24.79 -9.15 5.52
C LEU A 359 -26.10 -9.41 6.26
N ALA A 360 -26.12 -9.25 7.57
CA ALA A 360 -27.35 -9.41 8.37
C ALA A 360 -28.43 -8.40 7.94
N LEU A 361 -28.07 -7.13 7.75
CA LEU A 361 -28.99 -6.10 7.27
C LEU A 361 -29.54 -6.46 5.89
N ARG A 362 -28.71 -6.99 5.01
CA ARG A 362 -29.16 -7.50 3.70
C ARG A 362 -30.26 -8.55 3.85
N GLU A 363 -30.16 -9.39 4.87
CA GLU A 363 -31.13 -10.45 5.16
C GLU A 363 -32.29 -9.96 6.02
N GLY A 364 -32.41 -8.66 6.26
CA GLY A 364 -33.51 -8.07 7.04
C GLY A 364 -33.34 -8.20 8.55
N LEU A 365 -32.12 -8.47 9.02
CA LEU A 365 -31.84 -8.67 10.45
C LEU A 365 -31.03 -7.51 11.01
N GLY A 366 -31.46 -7.01 12.16
CA GLY A 366 -30.70 -6.01 12.90
C GLY A 366 -29.63 -6.69 13.75
N LEU A 367 -28.39 -6.73 13.28
CA LEU A 367 -27.26 -7.28 14.00
C LEU A 367 -26.17 -6.21 14.04
N PRO A 368 -26.18 -5.31 15.04
CA PRO A 368 -25.22 -4.22 15.07
C PRO A 368 -23.79 -4.74 15.32
N PRO A 369 -22.80 -4.10 14.74
CA PRO A 369 -21.40 -4.44 15.03
C PRO A 369 -21.05 -3.91 16.43
N GLY A 370 -20.38 -4.77 17.22
CA GLY A 370 -19.87 -4.42 18.53
C GLY A 370 -18.36 -4.20 18.47
N ASP A 371 -17.64 -4.75 19.46
CA ASP A 371 -16.19 -4.65 19.49
C ASP A 371 -15.55 -5.36 18.30
N ASP A 372 -14.53 -4.72 17.75
CA ASP A 372 -13.75 -5.26 16.64
C ASP A 372 -12.27 -5.03 16.92
N PRO A 373 -11.47 -6.11 17.08
CA PRO A 373 -10.03 -5.98 17.30
C PRO A 373 -9.30 -5.19 16.22
N MET A 374 -9.81 -5.16 14.98
CA MET A 374 -9.22 -4.35 13.91
C MET A 374 -9.22 -2.87 14.25
N LEU A 375 -10.29 -2.39 14.86
CA LEU A 375 -10.39 -0.97 15.25
C LEU A 375 -9.41 -0.61 16.35
N LEU A 376 -9.23 -1.51 17.31
CA LEU A 376 -8.24 -1.33 18.39
C LEU A 376 -6.82 -1.29 17.81
N ALA A 377 -6.50 -2.23 16.94
CA ALA A 377 -5.19 -2.32 16.31
C ALA A 377 -4.92 -1.08 15.44
N TYR A 378 -5.91 -0.62 14.70
CA TYR A 378 -5.79 0.55 13.86
C TYR A 378 -5.51 1.82 14.67
N LEU A 379 -6.13 1.95 15.83
CA LEU A 379 -5.87 3.08 16.74
C LEU A 379 -4.48 3.01 17.37
N LEU A 380 -3.99 1.81 17.66
CA LEU A 380 -2.61 1.64 18.15
C LEU A 380 -1.60 2.05 17.08
N ASP A 381 -1.84 1.66 15.83
CA ASP A 381 -0.98 1.98 14.70
C ASP A 381 -1.78 1.84 13.40
N PRO A 382 -1.95 2.93 12.62
CA PRO A 382 -2.76 2.88 11.40
C PRO A 382 -2.18 2.02 10.28
N SER A 383 -0.97 1.48 10.43
CA SER A 383 -0.44 0.46 9.53
C SER A 383 -1.15 -0.89 9.68
N ASN A 384 -1.91 -1.07 10.74
CA ASN A 384 -2.73 -2.26 10.99
C ASN A 384 -4.01 -2.19 10.16
N THR A 385 -3.95 -2.67 8.92
CA THR A 385 -5.04 -2.50 7.95
C THR A 385 -5.78 -3.79 7.60
N THR A 386 -5.21 -4.97 7.88
CA THR A 386 -5.80 -6.26 7.52
C THR A 386 -5.81 -7.22 8.70
N PRO A 387 -6.80 -8.16 8.75
CA PRO A 387 -6.81 -9.15 9.82
C PRO A 387 -5.58 -10.06 9.80
N GLU A 388 -5.03 -10.38 8.63
CA GLU A 388 -3.80 -11.15 8.49
C GLU A 388 -2.63 -10.45 9.19
N GLY A 389 -2.47 -9.16 8.91
CA GLY A 389 -1.41 -8.36 9.51
C GLY A 389 -1.55 -8.20 11.01
N VAL A 390 -2.76 -7.98 11.49
CA VAL A 390 -3.04 -7.84 12.92
C VAL A 390 -2.78 -9.15 13.66
N ALA A 391 -3.20 -10.28 13.09
CA ALA A 391 -2.94 -11.59 13.67
C ALA A 391 -1.43 -11.85 13.78
N ARG A 392 -0.67 -11.61 12.71
CA ARG A 392 0.79 -11.78 12.72
C ARG A 392 1.47 -10.96 13.80
N ARG A 393 1.02 -9.72 13.96
CA ARG A 393 1.65 -8.76 14.87
C ARG A 393 1.31 -9.05 16.35
N TYR A 394 0.07 -9.44 16.62
CA TYR A 394 -0.43 -9.49 18.00
C TYR A 394 -0.73 -10.91 18.52
N GLY A 395 -0.36 -11.92 17.77
CA GLY A 395 -0.36 -13.29 18.26
C GLY A 395 -1.54 -14.14 17.79
N GLY A 396 -1.39 -14.69 16.59
CA GLY A 396 -2.36 -15.60 16.01
C GLY A 396 -2.17 -15.76 14.52
N GLU A 397 -3.11 -16.46 13.93
CA GLU A 397 -3.13 -16.68 12.49
C GLU A 397 -4.54 -16.49 11.97
N TRP A 398 -4.67 -15.75 10.87
CA TRP A 398 -5.94 -15.59 10.17
C TRP A 398 -6.11 -16.75 9.20
N THR A 399 -7.05 -17.62 9.49
CA THR A 399 -7.34 -18.83 8.70
C THR A 399 -8.70 -18.73 8.03
N GLU A 400 -9.03 -19.70 7.18
CA GLU A 400 -10.31 -19.77 6.47
C GLU A 400 -11.37 -20.57 7.23
N GLU A 401 -11.21 -20.79 8.54
CA GLU A 401 -12.13 -21.55 9.38
C GLU A 401 -12.81 -20.63 10.40
N ALA A 402 -14.13 -20.62 10.42
CA ALA A 402 -14.94 -19.71 11.24
C ALA A 402 -14.67 -19.82 12.75
N GLY A 403 -14.54 -21.03 13.26
CA GLY A 403 -14.26 -21.27 14.67
C GLY A 403 -12.91 -20.72 15.11
N GLU A 404 -11.89 -20.91 14.27
CA GLU A 404 -10.56 -20.35 14.51
C GLU A 404 -10.58 -18.83 14.46
N ARG A 405 -11.36 -18.24 13.55
CA ARG A 405 -11.54 -16.79 13.47
C ARG A 405 -12.20 -16.23 14.71
N ALA A 406 -13.21 -16.94 15.23
CA ALA A 406 -13.90 -16.55 16.47
C ALA A 406 -12.95 -16.56 17.65
N ALA A 407 -12.18 -17.65 17.82
CA ALA A 407 -11.19 -17.77 18.89
C ALA A 407 -10.08 -16.73 18.76
N LEU A 408 -9.64 -16.46 17.53
CA LEU A 408 -8.65 -15.41 17.24
C LEU A 408 -9.17 -14.04 17.66
N SER A 409 -10.44 -13.73 17.35
CA SER A 409 -11.05 -12.46 17.75
C SER A 409 -11.04 -12.25 19.25
N GLU A 410 -11.37 -13.29 20.00
CA GLU A 410 -11.35 -13.25 21.48
C GLU A 410 -9.95 -12.97 22.01
N ARG A 411 -8.95 -13.68 21.51
CA ARG A 411 -7.56 -13.50 21.96
C ARG A 411 -7.02 -12.13 21.57
N LEU A 412 -7.24 -11.70 20.34
CA LEU A 412 -6.75 -10.40 19.88
C LEU A 412 -7.41 -9.26 20.61
N PHE A 413 -8.70 -9.36 20.90
CA PHE A 413 -9.38 -8.32 21.67
C PHE A 413 -8.75 -8.16 23.04
N ALA A 414 -8.52 -9.25 23.76
CA ALA A 414 -7.92 -9.21 25.09
C ALA A 414 -6.50 -8.62 25.06
N ASN A 415 -5.69 -9.03 24.09
CA ASN A 415 -4.34 -8.52 23.93
C ASN A 415 -4.33 -7.02 23.62
N LEU A 416 -5.11 -6.61 22.63
CA LEU A 416 -5.13 -5.22 22.16
C LEU A 416 -5.76 -4.29 23.20
N TRP A 417 -6.80 -4.75 23.88
CA TRP A 417 -7.41 -3.98 24.97
C TRP A 417 -6.41 -3.72 26.10
N GLY A 418 -5.62 -4.74 26.46
CA GLY A 418 -4.56 -4.60 27.46
C GLY A 418 -3.51 -3.57 27.06
N ARG A 419 -3.17 -3.49 25.76
CA ARG A 419 -2.23 -2.49 25.23
C ARG A 419 -2.77 -1.07 25.25
N LEU A 420 -4.10 -0.93 25.24
CA LEU A 420 -4.75 0.37 25.30
C LEU A 420 -5.03 0.86 26.72
N GLU A 421 -4.76 0.03 27.74
CA GLU A 421 -4.87 0.47 29.13
C GLU A 421 -3.93 1.66 29.39
N GLY A 422 -4.47 2.72 29.97
CA GLY A 422 -3.72 3.96 30.19
C GLY A 422 -3.69 4.90 28.98
N GLU A 423 -4.16 4.45 27.81
CA GLU A 423 -4.24 5.28 26.60
C GLU A 423 -5.65 5.87 26.47
N GLU A 424 -5.98 6.79 27.38
CA GLU A 424 -7.34 7.32 27.52
C GLU A 424 -7.88 7.99 26.26
N ARG A 425 -7.03 8.70 25.52
CA ARG A 425 -7.44 9.40 24.30
C ARG A 425 -7.76 8.42 23.15
N LEU A 426 -6.97 7.34 23.02
CA LEU A 426 -7.24 6.30 22.04
C LEU A 426 -8.50 5.51 22.41
N LEU A 427 -8.70 5.22 23.69
CA LEU A 427 -9.92 4.57 24.18
C LEU A 427 -11.16 5.44 23.93
N TRP A 428 -11.03 6.75 24.10
CA TRP A 428 -12.10 7.68 23.77
C TRP A 428 -12.47 7.61 22.29
N LEU A 429 -11.46 7.63 21.41
CA LEU A 429 -11.67 7.48 19.97
C LEU A 429 -12.36 6.16 19.64
N TYR A 430 -11.99 5.10 20.31
CA TYR A 430 -12.62 3.79 20.10
C TYR A 430 -14.08 3.82 20.52
N ARG A 431 -14.38 4.26 21.73
CA ARG A 431 -15.72 4.23 22.31
C ARG A 431 -16.68 5.23 21.68
N GLU A 432 -16.19 6.44 21.41
CA GLU A 432 -17.04 7.55 20.95
C GLU A 432 -17.06 7.74 19.45
N VAL A 433 -16.06 7.22 18.74
CA VAL A 433 -15.94 7.45 17.29
C VAL A 433 -15.93 6.13 16.54
N GLU A 434 -14.89 5.32 16.65
CA GLU A 434 -14.69 4.19 15.73
C GLU A 434 -15.72 3.07 15.90
N ARG A 435 -15.96 2.64 17.12
CA ARG A 435 -16.94 1.56 17.36
C ARG A 435 -18.38 1.97 16.96
N PRO A 436 -18.91 3.13 17.40
CA PRO A 436 -20.24 3.53 16.94
C PRO A 436 -20.28 3.84 15.45
N LEU A 437 -19.20 4.32 14.86
CA LEU A 437 -19.13 4.57 13.41
C LEU A 437 -19.29 3.27 12.61
N SER A 438 -18.79 2.15 13.10
CA SER A 438 -18.92 0.88 12.36
C SER A 438 -20.37 0.51 12.13
N ALA A 439 -21.27 0.80 13.08
CA ALA A 439 -22.71 0.62 12.92
C ALA A 439 -23.30 1.56 11.87
N VAL A 440 -22.86 2.81 11.86
CA VAL A 440 -23.28 3.79 10.85
C VAL A 440 -22.89 3.33 9.45
N LEU A 441 -21.62 2.92 9.30
CA LEU A 441 -21.08 2.47 8.01
C LEU A 441 -21.78 1.19 7.54
N ALA A 442 -22.13 0.28 8.45
CA ALA A 442 -22.88 -0.93 8.09
C ALA A 442 -24.23 -0.57 7.47
N HIS A 443 -24.94 0.37 8.06
CA HIS A 443 -26.21 0.86 7.50
C HIS A 443 -26.01 1.55 6.17
N MET A 444 -24.97 2.37 6.01
CA MET A 444 -24.68 3.04 4.75
C MET A 444 -24.41 2.04 3.63
N GLU A 445 -23.61 1.02 3.90
CA GLU A 445 -23.31 -0.03 2.92
C GLU A 445 -24.56 -0.83 2.55
N ALA A 446 -25.36 -1.20 3.53
CA ALA A 446 -26.59 -1.97 3.29
C ALA A 446 -27.70 -1.15 2.61
N THR A 447 -27.75 0.14 2.86
CA THR A 447 -28.73 1.05 2.22
C THR A 447 -28.41 1.26 0.74
N GLY A 448 -27.15 1.58 0.43
CA GLY A 448 -26.73 1.86 -0.94
C GLY A 448 -27.30 3.15 -1.51
N VAL A 449 -27.03 3.40 -2.76
CA VAL A 449 -27.49 4.59 -3.50
C VAL A 449 -28.09 4.18 -4.85
N ARG A 450 -29.16 4.84 -5.23
CA ARG A 450 -29.84 4.56 -6.50
C ARG A 450 -29.06 5.15 -7.67
N LEU A 451 -28.98 4.40 -8.79
CA LEU A 451 -28.35 4.86 -10.02
C LEU A 451 -29.36 4.97 -11.15
N ASP A 452 -29.18 6.00 -11.98
CA ASP A 452 -29.92 6.14 -13.24
C ASP A 452 -29.18 5.36 -14.34
N VAL A 453 -29.57 4.09 -14.52
CA VAL A 453 -28.93 3.17 -15.46
C VAL A 453 -29.10 3.64 -16.91
N ALA A 454 -30.30 4.10 -17.27
CA ALA A 454 -30.57 4.58 -18.64
C ALA A 454 -29.67 5.77 -18.99
N TYR A 455 -29.48 6.68 -18.04
CA TYR A 455 -28.58 7.82 -18.19
C TYR A 455 -27.12 7.37 -18.39
N LEU A 456 -26.64 6.42 -17.59
CA LEU A 456 -25.26 5.91 -17.71
C LEU A 456 -25.05 5.20 -19.05
N ARG A 457 -26.01 4.45 -19.52
CA ARG A 457 -25.90 3.78 -20.85
C ARG A 457 -25.89 4.78 -21.99
N ALA A 458 -26.71 5.82 -21.92
CA ALA A 458 -26.67 6.90 -22.90
C ALA A 458 -25.34 7.64 -22.86
N LEU A 459 -24.83 7.90 -21.65
CA LEU A 459 -23.53 8.53 -21.45
C LEU A 459 -22.40 7.68 -22.03
N SER A 460 -22.46 6.36 -21.87
CA SER A 460 -21.49 5.44 -22.45
C SER A 460 -21.40 5.59 -23.97
N LEU A 461 -22.55 5.69 -24.63
CA LEU A 461 -22.59 5.87 -26.10
C LEU A 461 -22.00 7.22 -26.51
N GLU A 462 -22.37 8.30 -25.81
CA GLU A 462 -21.86 9.64 -26.10
C GLU A 462 -20.32 9.70 -25.91
N VAL A 463 -19.83 9.11 -24.82
CA VAL A 463 -18.39 9.10 -24.53
C VAL A 463 -17.64 8.24 -25.56
N ALA A 464 -18.22 7.12 -25.98
CA ALA A 464 -17.62 6.30 -27.05
C ALA A 464 -17.46 7.09 -28.34
N GLU A 465 -18.45 7.89 -28.74
CA GLU A 465 -18.37 8.76 -29.90
C GLU A 465 -17.27 9.82 -29.74
N GLU A 466 -17.20 10.42 -28.57
CA GLU A 466 -16.19 11.45 -28.28
C GLU A 466 -14.78 10.86 -28.28
N ILE A 467 -14.60 9.66 -27.71
CA ILE A 467 -13.34 8.93 -27.76
C ILE A 467 -12.93 8.66 -29.21
N ALA A 468 -13.87 8.24 -30.07
CA ALA A 468 -13.60 8.00 -31.49
C ALA A 468 -13.17 9.28 -32.21
N ARG A 469 -13.82 10.42 -31.92
CA ARG A 469 -13.42 11.70 -32.47
C ARG A 469 -12.03 12.14 -32.05
N LEU A 470 -11.71 11.95 -30.75
CA LEU A 470 -10.38 12.28 -30.20
C LEU A 470 -9.30 11.39 -30.85
N GLU A 471 -9.58 10.12 -31.00
CA GLU A 471 -8.66 9.18 -31.65
C GLU A 471 -8.39 9.61 -33.11
N ALA A 472 -9.43 9.94 -33.83
CA ALA A 472 -9.29 10.43 -35.21
C ALA A 472 -8.48 11.72 -35.29
N GLU A 473 -8.70 12.64 -34.37
CA GLU A 473 -7.95 13.89 -34.26
C GLU A 473 -6.49 13.66 -33.94
N VAL A 474 -6.19 12.76 -33.01
CA VAL A 474 -4.82 12.36 -32.70
C VAL A 474 -4.12 11.77 -33.91
N PHE A 475 -4.78 10.89 -34.66
CA PHE A 475 -4.23 10.29 -35.86
C PHE A 475 -4.00 11.34 -36.96
N ARG A 476 -4.89 12.30 -37.10
CA ARG A 476 -4.70 13.42 -38.02
C ARG A 476 -3.46 14.24 -37.65
N LEU A 477 -3.31 14.56 -36.37
CA LEU A 477 -2.16 15.33 -35.86
C LEU A 477 -0.85 14.55 -35.96
N ALA A 478 -0.89 13.25 -35.76
CA ALA A 478 0.28 12.37 -35.92
C ALA A 478 0.62 12.09 -37.39
N GLY A 479 -0.34 12.22 -38.30
CA GLY A 479 -0.18 11.92 -39.73
C GLY A 479 -0.47 10.46 -40.09
N HIS A 480 -0.77 9.59 -39.17
CA HIS A 480 -1.09 8.19 -39.39
C HIS A 480 -1.78 7.56 -38.20
N PRO A 481 -2.56 6.48 -38.41
CA PRO A 481 -3.11 5.71 -37.28
C PRO A 481 -2.02 4.96 -36.52
N PHE A 482 -2.25 4.76 -35.23
CA PHE A 482 -1.41 3.94 -34.38
C PHE A 482 -2.21 3.52 -33.14
N ASN A 483 -1.69 2.60 -32.34
CA ASN A 483 -2.37 2.18 -31.12
C ASN A 483 -2.08 3.14 -29.96
N LEU A 484 -3.05 3.98 -29.61
CA LEU A 484 -2.95 4.96 -28.52
C LEU A 484 -2.72 4.30 -27.15
N ASN A 485 -3.11 3.06 -27.00
CA ASN A 485 -2.92 2.31 -25.76
C ASN A 485 -1.55 1.62 -25.71
N SER A 486 -0.80 1.64 -26.81
CA SER A 486 0.56 1.14 -26.84
C SER A 486 1.53 2.23 -26.45
N ARG A 487 2.18 2.01 -25.32
CA ARG A 487 3.19 2.92 -24.78
C ARG A 487 4.35 3.12 -25.75
N ASP A 488 4.79 2.05 -26.39
CA ASP A 488 5.90 2.09 -27.33
C ASP A 488 5.55 2.86 -28.60
N GLN A 489 4.35 2.67 -29.13
CA GLN A 489 3.90 3.41 -30.31
C GLN A 489 3.72 4.90 -30.01
N LEU A 490 3.15 5.22 -28.86
CA LEU A 490 2.96 6.60 -28.44
C LEU A 490 4.30 7.30 -28.22
N GLU A 491 5.26 6.63 -27.58
CA GLU A 491 6.62 7.17 -27.42
C GLU A 491 7.25 7.56 -28.76
N ARG A 492 7.17 6.67 -29.73
CA ARG A 492 7.72 6.93 -31.08
C ARG A 492 7.03 8.11 -31.76
N VAL A 493 5.72 8.18 -31.70
CA VAL A 493 4.97 9.29 -32.32
C VAL A 493 5.35 10.62 -31.67
N LEU A 494 5.37 10.70 -30.35
CA LEU A 494 5.62 11.96 -29.66
C LEU A 494 7.08 12.43 -29.80
N PHE A 495 8.03 11.54 -29.59
CA PHE A 495 9.42 11.94 -29.46
C PHE A 495 10.24 11.76 -30.71
N ASP A 496 9.99 10.69 -31.48
CA ASP A 496 10.74 10.44 -32.71
C ASP A 496 10.12 11.12 -33.94
N GLU A 497 8.77 11.04 -34.08
CA GLU A 497 8.11 11.60 -35.26
C GLU A 497 7.78 13.08 -35.10
N LEU A 498 7.24 13.49 -33.97
CA LEU A 498 6.87 14.89 -33.71
C LEU A 498 7.98 15.70 -33.06
N GLY A 499 9.03 15.06 -32.62
CA GLY A 499 10.20 15.74 -32.07
C GLY A 499 9.99 16.48 -30.75
N LEU A 500 9.03 16.05 -29.94
CA LEU A 500 8.80 16.66 -28.63
C LEU A 500 9.96 16.36 -27.68
N PRO A 501 10.27 17.27 -26.72
CA PRO A 501 11.34 17.03 -25.75
C PRO A 501 10.96 15.93 -24.78
N ALA A 502 11.87 14.97 -24.57
CA ALA A 502 11.68 13.93 -23.57
C ALA A 502 12.07 14.47 -22.19
N ILE A 503 11.11 14.48 -21.26
CA ILE A 503 11.31 15.04 -19.91
C ILE A 503 11.78 13.99 -18.90
N GLY A 504 11.43 12.70 -19.10
CA GLY A 504 11.81 11.63 -18.22
C GLY A 504 11.88 10.29 -18.88
N LYS A 505 12.50 9.32 -18.17
CA LYS A 505 12.58 7.93 -18.61
C LYS A 505 11.95 7.05 -17.56
N THR A 506 11.35 5.93 -17.98
CA THR A 506 10.82 4.96 -17.02
C THR A 506 11.99 4.21 -16.38
N GLU A 507 11.91 4.01 -15.08
CA GLU A 507 12.98 3.34 -14.31
C GLU A 507 13.23 1.90 -14.78
N LYS A 508 12.18 1.20 -15.19
CA LYS A 508 12.28 -0.22 -15.58
C LYS A 508 12.89 -0.45 -16.95
N THR A 509 12.60 0.38 -17.92
CA THR A 509 12.95 0.13 -19.34
C THR A 509 13.90 1.15 -19.94
N GLY A 510 14.14 2.26 -19.24
CA GLY A 510 14.91 3.37 -19.77
C GLY A 510 14.27 4.09 -20.94
N LYS A 511 13.02 3.75 -21.28
CA LYS A 511 12.27 4.41 -22.36
C LYS A 511 11.78 5.77 -21.92
N ARG A 512 11.58 6.67 -22.89
CA ARG A 512 11.09 8.02 -22.62
C ARG A 512 9.66 7.93 -22.07
N SER A 513 9.41 8.66 -21.00
CA SER A 513 8.13 8.58 -20.28
C SER A 513 7.01 9.26 -21.07
N THR A 514 5.85 8.60 -21.12
CA THR A 514 4.58 9.15 -21.60
C THR A 514 3.54 9.21 -20.48
N SER A 515 4.00 9.33 -19.25
CA SER A 515 3.11 9.43 -18.07
C SER A 515 2.25 10.69 -18.13
N ALA A 516 1.17 10.70 -17.36
CA ALA A 516 0.27 11.85 -17.28
C ALA A 516 1.02 13.13 -16.88
N ALA A 517 1.96 13.04 -15.94
CA ALA A 517 2.76 14.19 -15.51
C ALA A 517 3.63 14.74 -16.64
N VAL A 518 4.28 13.86 -17.41
CA VAL A 518 5.10 14.26 -18.56
C VAL A 518 4.24 14.91 -19.65
N LEU A 519 3.10 14.30 -19.97
CA LEU A 519 2.19 14.86 -20.99
C LEU A 519 1.61 16.21 -20.52
N GLU A 520 1.30 16.36 -19.26
CA GLU A 520 0.84 17.64 -18.71
C GLU A 520 1.89 18.73 -18.91
N ALA A 521 3.17 18.42 -18.65
CA ALA A 521 4.29 19.34 -18.86
C ALA A 521 4.48 19.68 -20.35
N LEU A 522 4.08 18.79 -21.26
CA LEU A 522 4.20 18.99 -22.70
C LEU A 522 2.94 19.59 -23.35
N ARG A 523 1.94 19.94 -22.57
CA ARG A 523 0.62 20.38 -23.06
C ARG A 523 0.72 21.53 -24.08
N GLU A 524 1.61 22.48 -23.85
CA GLU A 524 1.83 23.64 -24.72
C GLU A 524 2.75 23.35 -25.91
N ALA A 525 3.45 22.20 -25.91
CA ALA A 525 4.44 21.88 -26.91
C ALA A 525 3.84 21.46 -28.26
N HIS A 526 2.67 20.81 -28.24
CA HIS A 526 2.00 20.36 -29.45
C HIS A 526 0.51 20.10 -29.15
N PRO A 527 -0.41 20.42 -30.08
CA PRO A 527 -1.84 20.19 -29.89
C PRO A 527 -2.24 18.73 -29.65
N ILE A 528 -1.44 17.78 -30.12
CA ILE A 528 -1.71 16.35 -29.95
C ILE A 528 -1.73 15.96 -28.47
N VAL A 529 -0.93 16.62 -27.64
CA VAL A 529 -0.78 16.28 -26.23
C VAL A 529 -2.10 16.49 -25.48
N GLU A 530 -2.75 17.63 -25.71
CA GLU A 530 -4.07 17.93 -25.14
C GLU A 530 -5.10 16.87 -25.51
N LYS A 531 -5.11 16.46 -26.77
CA LYS A 531 -6.05 15.44 -27.27
C LYS A 531 -5.78 14.07 -26.66
N ILE A 532 -4.53 13.72 -26.50
CA ILE A 532 -4.16 12.45 -25.84
C ILE A 532 -4.60 12.45 -24.37
N LEU A 533 -4.38 13.56 -23.66
CA LEU A 533 -4.82 13.68 -22.27
C LEU A 533 -6.34 13.55 -22.13
N GLN A 534 -7.10 14.21 -23.01
CA GLN A 534 -8.56 14.08 -23.06
C GLN A 534 -8.99 12.65 -23.35
N TYR A 535 -8.35 11.99 -24.33
CA TYR A 535 -8.61 10.59 -24.66
C TYR A 535 -8.41 9.68 -23.45
N ARG A 536 -7.30 9.84 -22.75
CA ARG A 536 -6.98 9.03 -21.56
C ARG A 536 -7.99 9.21 -20.45
N GLU A 537 -8.39 10.45 -20.19
CA GLU A 537 -9.40 10.74 -19.15
C GLU A 537 -10.73 10.07 -19.48
N LEU A 538 -11.23 10.27 -20.71
CA LEU A 538 -12.50 9.68 -21.12
C LEU A 538 -12.46 8.17 -21.09
N THR A 539 -11.40 7.56 -21.61
CA THR A 539 -11.25 6.11 -21.65
C THR A 539 -11.22 5.54 -20.23
N LYS A 540 -10.45 6.15 -19.33
CA LYS A 540 -10.32 5.71 -17.95
C LYS A 540 -11.65 5.79 -17.21
N LEU A 541 -12.36 6.92 -17.33
CA LEU A 541 -13.63 7.10 -16.61
C LEU A 541 -14.74 6.24 -17.18
N LYS A 542 -14.74 6.01 -18.49
CA LYS A 542 -15.70 5.10 -19.12
C LYS A 542 -15.50 3.68 -18.61
N SER A 543 -14.28 3.17 -18.63
CA SER A 543 -13.97 1.80 -18.22
C SER A 543 -14.07 1.59 -16.69
N THR A 544 -13.80 2.62 -15.91
CA THR A 544 -13.81 2.51 -14.43
C THR A 544 -15.21 2.71 -13.84
N TYR A 545 -16.02 3.61 -14.40
CA TYR A 545 -17.30 3.99 -13.82
C TYR A 545 -18.49 3.83 -14.74
N ILE A 546 -18.46 4.42 -15.93
CA ILE A 546 -19.65 4.51 -16.77
C ILE A 546 -20.16 3.13 -17.18
N ASP A 547 -19.24 2.27 -17.65
CA ASP A 547 -19.62 0.93 -18.11
C ASP A 547 -19.86 -0.06 -16.96
N PRO A 548 -19.00 -0.12 -15.91
CA PRO A 548 -19.20 -1.11 -14.86
C PRO A 548 -20.34 -0.83 -13.88
N LEU A 549 -20.63 0.45 -13.57
CA LEU A 549 -21.60 0.78 -12.51
C LEU A 549 -23.00 0.16 -12.71
N PRO A 550 -23.57 0.16 -13.93
CA PRO A 550 -24.88 -0.49 -14.11
C PRO A 550 -24.90 -1.98 -13.74
N ASP A 551 -23.78 -2.68 -13.92
CA ASP A 551 -23.68 -4.11 -13.61
C ASP A 551 -23.49 -4.39 -12.12
N LEU A 552 -23.24 -3.35 -11.33
CA LEU A 552 -23.03 -3.46 -9.88
C LEU A 552 -24.30 -3.17 -9.07
N ILE A 553 -25.43 -2.96 -9.74
CA ILE A 553 -26.70 -2.77 -9.04
C ILE A 553 -27.14 -4.10 -8.45
N HIS A 554 -27.40 -4.09 -7.16
CA HIS A 554 -27.79 -5.30 -6.45
C HIS A 554 -29.23 -5.72 -6.82
N PRO A 555 -29.43 -6.99 -7.22
CA PRO A 555 -30.75 -7.44 -7.69
C PRO A 555 -31.87 -7.38 -6.63
N ARG A 556 -31.53 -7.48 -5.34
CA ARG A 556 -32.51 -7.39 -4.27
C ARG A 556 -32.91 -5.97 -3.91
N THR A 557 -31.95 -5.04 -3.93
CA THR A 557 -32.17 -3.66 -3.49
C THR A 557 -32.40 -2.70 -4.63
N GLY A 558 -31.94 -3.04 -5.83
CA GLY A 558 -31.94 -2.12 -6.96
C GLY A 558 -30.98 -0.95 -6.80
N ARG A 559 -30.04 -1.02 -5.86
CA ARG A 559 -29.15 0.07 -5.50
C ARG A 559 -27.69 -0.37 -5.62
N LEU A 560 -26.81 0.60 -5.66
CA LEU A 560 -25.35 0.39 -5.67
C LEU A 560 -24.84 0.43 -4.23
N HIS A 561 -24.05 -0.56 -3.84
CA HIS A 561 -23.53 -0.69 -2.49
C HIS A 561 -22.00 -0.61 -2.48
N THR A 562 -21.45 0.58 -2.30
CA THR A 562 -20.01 0.74 -2.10
C THR A 562 -19.64 0.31 -0.68
N ARG A 563 -18.38 -0.09 -0.49
CA ARG A 563 -17.85 -0.41 0.84
C ARG A 563 -17.13 0.81 1.41
N PHE A 564 -17.24 0.99 2.71
CA PHE A 564 -16.51 2.04 3.44
C PHE A 564 -15.48 1.38 4.35
N ASN A 565 -14.21 1.55 4.02
CA ASN A 565 -13.12 0.92 4.75
C ASN A 565 -12.68 1.82 5.90
N GLN A 566 -12.76 1.29 7.11
CA GLN A 566 -12.51 2.05 8.32
C GLN A 566 -11.04 2.00 8.76
N THR A 567 -10.27 1.02 8.28
CA THR A 567 -8.88 0.79 8.69
C THR A 567 -7.92 0.81 7.52
N ALA A 568 -8.14 1.72 6.56
CA ALA A 568 -7.40 1.70 5.31
C ALA A 568 -6.34 2.78 5.15
N THR A 569 -6.48 3.92 5.83
CA THR A 569 -5.59 5.08 5.61
C THR A 569 -4.74 5.40 6.85
N PHE A 570 -3.63 6.07 6.64
CA PHE A 570 -2.73 6.47 7.74
C PHE A 570 -3.22 7.68 8.53
N THR A 571 -4.22 8.40 8.03
CA THR A 571 -4.72 9.63 8.65
C THR A 571 -6.01 9.45 9.43
N GLY A 572 -6.64 8.28 9.35
CA GLY A 572 -7.96 8.05 9.92
C GLY A 572 -9.11 8.32 8.97
N ARG A 573 -8.82 8.77 7.74
CA ARG A 573 -9.87 8.95 6.73
C ARG A 573 -10.46 7.61 6.31
N LEU A 574 -11.74 7.63 5.97
CA LEU A 574 -12.40 6.48 5.35
C LEU A 574 -11.93 6.36 3.91
N SER A 575 -11.92 5.14 3.38
CA SER A 575 -11.80 4.93 1.95
C SER A 575 -13.03 4.19 1.43
N SER A 576 -13.29 4.34 0.14
CA SER A 576 -14.40 3.68 -0.54
C SER A 576 -13.85 2.65 -1.52
N SER A 577 -14.46 1.49 -1.60
CA SER A 577 -14.06 0.44 -2.54
C SER A 577 -15.26 -0.39 -2.99
N ASP A 578 -15.08 -1.08 -4.12
CA ASP A 578 -16.03 -2.04 -4.66
C ASP A 578 -17.44 -1.46 -4.91
N PRO A 579 -17.57 -0.31 -5.59
CA PRO A 579 -16.58 0.48 -6.30
C PRO A 579 -15.98 1.64 -5.48
N ASN A 580 -14.82 2.12 -5.91
CA ASN A 580 -14.22 3.31 -5.30
C ASN A 580 -14.84 4.58 -5.88
N LEU A 581 -15.69 5.23 -5.12
CA LEU A 581 -16.38 6.45 -5.54
C LEU A 581 -15.55 7.72 -5.29
N GLN A 582 -14.46 7.63 -4.51
CA GLN A 582 -13.62 8.78 -4.20
C GLN A 582 -12.80 9.26 -5.40
N ASN A 583 -12.56 8.41 -6.37
CA ASN A 583 -11.78 8.73 -7.56
C ASN A 583 -12.60 9.32 -8.72
N ILE A 584 -13.89 9.53 -8.53
CA ILE A 584 -14.69 10.25 -9.52
C ILE A 584 -14.27 11.72 -9.47
N PRO A 585 -13.75 12.30 -10.58
CA PRO A 585 -13.30 13.69 -10.55
C PRO A 585 -14.41 14.65 -10.17
N VAL A 586 -14.09 15.60 -9.31
CA VAL A 586 -15.08 16.58 -8.83
C VAL A 586 -15.26 17.71 -9.82
N ARG A 587 -14.18 18.14 -10.49
CA ARG A 587 -14.17 19.36 -11.29
C ARG A 587 -14.32 19.16 -12.78
N THR A 588 -13.99 18.01 -13.30
CA THR A 588 -14.05 17.78 -14.74
C THR A 588 -15.49 17.61 -15.20
N PRO A 589 -15.82 18.05 -16.43
CA PRO A 589 -17.18 17.91 -16.95
C PRO A 589 -17.68 16.46 -16.95
N LEU A 590 -16.83 15.51 -17.29
CA LEU A 590 -17.23 14.10 -17.32
C LEU A 590 -17.46 13.56 -15.90
N GLY A 591 -16.59 13.91 -14.94
CA GLY A 591 -16.80 13.54 -13.54
C GLY A 591 -18.12 14.05 -13.00
N GLN A 592 -18.49 15.29 -13.33
CA GLN A 592 -19.78 15.88 -12.96
C GLN A 592 -20.95 15.13 -13.63
N ARG A 593 -20.81 14.76 -14.89
CA ARG A 593 -21.83 13.98 -15.59
C ARG A 593 -22.01 12.59 -14.97
N ILE A 594 -20.94 11.97 -14.51
CA ILE A 594 -21.02 10.70 -13.78
C ILE A 594 -21.79 10.88 -12.46
N ARG A 595 -21.53 11.97 -11.73
CA ARG A 595 -22.24 12.26 -10.47
C ARG A 595 -23.74 12.45 -10.66
N ARG A 596 -24.16 12.93 -11.81
CA ARG A 596 -25.59 13.08 -12.13
C ARG A 596 -26.33 11.75 -12.17
N ALA A 597 -25.61 10.64 -12.37
CA ALA A 597 -26.20 9.32 -12.38
C ALA A 597 -26.63 8.81 -10.99
N PHE A 598 -26.10 9.43 -9.92
CA PHE A 598 -26.45 9.06 -8.54
C PHE A 598 -27.68 9.86 -8.14
N ILE A 599 -28.82 9.17 -7.99
CA ILE A 599 -30.12 9.79 -7.82
C ILE A 599 -30.81 9.35 -6.54
N ALA A 600 -31.76 10.17 -6.10
CA ALA A 600 -32.63 9.81 -4.98
C ALA A 600 -33.69 8.81 -5.42
N GLU A 601 -34.23 8.08 -4.46
CA GLU A 601 -35.44 7.27 -4.67
C GLU A 601 -36.62 8.18 -5.05
N GLU A 602 -37.54 7.66 -5.82
CA GLU A 602 -38.76 8.43 -6.19
C GLU A 602 -39.49 8.93 -4.94
N GLY A 603 -39.80 10.21 -4.93
CA GLY A 603 -40.41 10.87 -3.76
C GLY A 603 -39.39 11.33 -2.71
N TRP A 604 -38.11 11.16 -2.98
CA TRP A 604 -37.01 11.55 -2.09
C TRP A 604 -36.09 12.57 -2.78
N LEU A 605 -35.26 13.21 -1.99
CA LEU A 605 -34.19 14.09 -2.49
C LEU A 605 -32.86 13.74 -1.83
N LEU A 606 -31.80 14.06 -2.52
CA LEU A 606 -30.46 13.98 -1.95
C LEU A 606 -30.11 15.28 -1.27
N VAL A 607 -29.44 15.19 -0.13
CA VAL A 607 -28.91 16.33 0.61
C VAL A 607 -27.38 16.15 0.65
N ALA A 608 -26.67 17.09 0.05
CA ALA A 608 -25.20 17.07 0.04
C ALA A 608 -24.68 18.14 0.99
N LEU A 609 -23.76 17.74 1.88
CA LEU A 609 -23.16 18.63 2.86
C LEU A 609 -21.65 18.52 2.75
N ASP A 610 -20.97 19.66 2.71
CA ASP A 610 -19.53 19.70 2.51
C ASP A 610 -18.92 20.67 3.52
N TYR A 611 -17.92 20.23 4.28
CA TYR A 611 -17.16 21.12 5.15
C TYR A 611 -16.33 22.08 4.30
N SER A 612 -16.52 23.38 4.53
CA SER A 612 -15.79 24.42 3.83
C SER A 612 -14.43 24.65 4.47
N GLN A 613 -13.35 24.48 3.70
CA GLN A 613 -11.99 24.78 4.12
C GLN A 613 -11.58 24.14 5.46
N ILE A 614 -12.03 22.92 5.70
CA ILE A 614 -11.87 22.29 7.02
C ILE A 614 -10.41 22.12 7.43
N GLU A 615 -9.51 21.79 6.51
CA GLU A 615 -8.10 21.60 6.86
C GLU A 615 -7.46 22.93 7.32
N LEU A 616 -7.75 24.03 6.65
CA LEU A 616 -7.24 25.34 7.06
C LEU A 616 -7.84 25.80 8.39
N ARG A 617 -9.11 25.53 8.62
CA ARG A 617 -9.76 25.84 9.90
C ARG A 617 -9.15 25.03 11.03
N VAL A 618 -8.87 23.77 10.78
CA VAL A 618 -8.16 22.89 11.74
C VAL A 618 -6.74 23.42 12.00
N LEU A 619 -6.03 23.82 10.94
CA LEU A 619 -4.70 24.39 11.08
C LEU A 619 -4.72 25.66 11.95
N ALA A 620 -5.70 26.54 11.73
CA ALA A 620 -5.87 27.75 12.54
C ALA A 620 -6.07 27.37 14.03
N HIS A 621 -6.91 26.38 14.29
CA HIS A 621 -7.14 25.91 15.65
C HIS A 621 -5.89 25.28 16.28
N LEU A 622 -5.25 24.36 15.58
CA LEU A 622 -4.08 23.63 16.11
C LEU A 622 -2.88 24.54 16.33
N SER A 623 -2.65 25.48 15.41
CA SER A 623 -1.55 26.44 15.55
C SER A 623 -1.83 27.53 16.59
N GLY A 624 -3.10 27.83 16.81
CA GLY A 624 -3.50 28.92 17.69
C GLY A 624 -3.12 30.31 17.17
N ASP A 625 -2.86 30.43 15.87
CA ASP A 625 -2.47 31.70 15.27
C ASP A 625 -3.66 32.67 15.26
N GLU A 626 -3.54 33.75 16.03
CA GLU A 626 -4.62 34.69 16.21
C GLU A 626 -5.05 35.36 14.90
N ASN A 627 -4.11 35.61 14.03
CA ASN A 627 -4.40 36.28 12.74
C ASN A 627 -5.14 35.33 11.80
N LEU A 628 -4.70 34.09 11.74
CA LEU A 628 -5.37 33.07 10.93
C LEU A 628 -6.77 32.74 11.47
N ILE A 629 -6.92 32.68 12.80
CA ILE A 629 -8.23 32.52 13.46
C ILE A 629 -9.14 33.67 13.06
N ARG A 630 -8.62 34.90 13.09
CA ARG A 630 -9.38 36.08 12.72
C ARG A 630 -9.83 36.06 11.27
N VAL A 631 -9.00 35.56 10.36
CA VAL A 631 -9.36 35.38 8.95
C VAL A 631 -10.66 34.59 8.82
N PHE A 632 -10.81 33.53 9.60
CA PHE A 632 -12.02 32.69 9.57
C PHE A 632 -13.18 33.29 10.33
N GLN A 633 -12.94 34.08 11.37
CA GLN A 633 -13.99 34.74 12.12
C GLN A 633 -14.65 35.86 11.32
N GLU A 634 -13.85 36.60 10.54
CA GLU A 634 -14.31 37.68 9.69
C GLU A 634 -14.82 37.20 8.33
N GLY A 635 -14.63 35.99 8.02
CA GLY A 635 -14.70 35.20 6.89
C GLY A 635 -15.70 35.37 5.79
N ARG A 636 -15.43 36.22 4.83
CA ARG A 636 -16.21 36.30 3.61
C ARG A 636 -15.52 35.56 2.49
N ASP A 637 -14.30 35.93 2.15
CA ASP A 637 -13.44 35.24 1.18
C ASP A 637 -12.09 35.01 1.84
N ILE A 638 -11.84 33.81 2.21
CA ILE A 638 -10.65 33.39 2.98
C ILE A 638 -9.36 33.75 2.24
N HIS A 639 -9.36 33.61 0.93
CA HIS A 639 -8.15 33.90 0.14
C HIS A 639 -7.90 35.39 0.03
N THR A 640 -8.94 36.19 -0.06
CA THR A 640 -8.82 37.67 -0.03
C THR A 640 -8.39 38.14 1.37
N GLU A 641 -8.96 37.59 2.44
CA GLU A 641 -8.54 37.88 3.81
C GLU A 641 -7.08 37.52 4.06
N THR A 642 -6.66 36.35 3.63
CA THR A 642 -5.26 35.90 3.75
C THR A 642 -4.34 36.86 2.98
N ALA A 643 -4.71 37.27 1.77
CA ALA A 643 -3.96 38.22 0.97
C ALA A 643 -3.86 39.59 1.65
N SER A 644 -4.95 40.06 2.23
CA SER A 644 -4.97 41.33 3.00
C SER A 644 -3.94 41.29 4.12
N TRP A 645 -3.88 40.19 4.87
CA TRP A 645 -2.87 40.02 5.93
C TRP A 645 -1.45 39.91 5.38
N MET A 646 -1.25 39.10 4.35
CA MET A 646 0.07 38.88 3.75
C MET A 646 0.70 40.17 3.20
N PHE A 647 -0.09 40.95 2.50
CA PHE A 647 0.40 42.13 1.80
C PHE A 647 0.16 43.44 2.58
N GLY A 648 -0.46 43.34 3.74
CA GLY A 648 -0.70 44.52 4.60
C GLY A 648 -1.57 45.57 3.94
N VAL A 649 -2.57 45.16 3.15
CA VAL A 649 -3.48 46.06 2.43
C VAL A 649 -4.92 45.80 2.82
N PRO A 650 -5.81 46.79 2.67
CA PRO A 650 -7.25 46.56 2.87
C PRO A 650 -7.77 45.54 1.85
N ARG A 651 -8.88 44.84 2.16
CA ARG A 651 -9.50 43.86 1.25
C ARG A 651 -9.74 44.42 -0.14
N GLU A 652 -10.19 45.68 -0.21
CA GLU A 652 -10.52 46.35 -1.47
C GLU A 652 -9.28 46.59 -2.35
N ALA A 653 -8.11 46.62 -1.76
CA ALA A 653 -6.84 46.78 -2.48
C ALA A 653 -6.18 45.47 -2.89
N VAL A 654 -6.74 44.32 -2.56
CA VAL A 654 -6.24 43.01 -2.98
C VAL A 654 -6.48 42.85 -4.47
N ASP A 655 -5.39 42.79 -5.23
CA ASP A 655 -5.47 42.54 -6.69
C ASP A 655 -5.55 41.04 -6.99
N PRO A 656 -5.85 40.66 -8.26
CA PRO A 656 -5.95 39.25 -8.64
C PRO A 656 -4.68 38.40 -8.39
N LEU A 657 -3.50 38.97 -8.55
CA LEU A 657 -2.25 38.27 -8.29
C LEU A 657 -2.09 38.01 -6.78
N MET A 658 -2.34 38.98 -5.94
CA MET A 658 -2.27 38.83 -4.48
C MET A 658 -3.22 37.74 -3.99
N ARG A 659 -4.45 37.75 -4.47
CA ARG A 659 -5.44 36.73 -4.12
C ARG A 659 -5.03 35.33 -4.58
N ARG A 660 -4.52 35.20 -5.82
CA ARG A 660 -4.02 33.93 -6.35
C ARG A 660 -2.85 33.41 -5.55
N ALA A 661 -1.92 34.30 -5.16
CA ALA A 661 -0.78 33.91 -4.33
C ALA A 661 -1.27 33.38 -2.99
N ALA A 662 -2.18 34.08 -2.32
CA ALA A 662 -2.75 33.63 -1.06
C ALA A 662 -3.49 32.30 -1.20
N LYS A 663 -4.29 32.15 -2.25
CA LYS A 663 -5.03 30.90 -2.53
C LYS A 663 -4.09 29.73 -2.72
N THR A 664 -3.05 29.90 -3.54
CA THR A 664 -2.08 28.83 -3.81
C THR A 664 -1.31 28.44 -2.56
N ILE A 665 -0.91 29.42 -1.75
CA ILE A 665 -0.21 29.13 -0.48
C ILE A 665 -1.14 28.47 0.53
N ASN A 666 -2.38 28.92 0.66
CA ASN A 666 -3.37 28.30 1.54
C ASN A 666 -3.55 26.80 1.23
N PHE A 667 -3.60 26.44 -0.05
CA PHE A 667 -3.70 25.03 -0.42
C PHE A 667 -2.39 24.28 -0.24
N GLY A 668 -1.25 24.96 -0.42
CA GLY A 668 0.05 24.29 -0.41
C GLY A 668 0.75 24.22 0.93
N VAL A 669 0.37 25.04 1.91
CA VAL A 669 1.10 25.15 3.17
C VAL A 669 1.22 23.82 3.92
N LEU A 670 0.17 23.02 3.89
CA LEU A 670 0.12 21.70 4.54
C LEU A 670 0.83 20.61 3.75
N TYR A 671 1.15 20.86 2.48
CA TYR A 671 1.82 19.91 1.61
C TYR A 671 3.27 20.29 1.33
N GLY A 672 3.80 21.27 2.07
CA GLY A 672 5.18 21.70 1.93
C GLY A 672 5.45 22.49 0.64
N MET A 673 4.61 23.45 0.31
CA MET A 673 4.76 24.26 -0.90
C MET A 673 6.15 24.88 -0.99
N SER A 674 6.87 24.61 -2.08
CA SER A 674 8.17 25.22 -2.33
C SER A 674 8.04 26.51 -3.12
N ALA A 675 9.04 27.40 -2.99
CA ALA A 675 9.12 28.62 -3.78
C ALA A 675 9.20 28.31 -5.29
N HIS A 676 9.88 27.24 -5.65
CA HIS A 676 9.98 26.80 -7.05
C HIS A 676 8.61 26.45 -7.64
N ARG A 677 7.83 25.66 -6.91
CA ARG A 677 6.49 25.27 -7.36
C ARG A 677 5.56 26.48 -7.43
N LEU A 678 5.61 27.34 -6.43
CA LEU A 678 4.80 28.57 -6.40
C LEU A 678 5.16 29.46 -7.58
N SER A 679 6.46 29.61 -7.91
CA SER A 679 6.89 30.43 -9.05
C SER A 679 6.33 29.89 -10.37
N GLN A 680 6.29 28.60 -10.53
CA GLN A 680 5.71 27.96 -11.72
C GLN A 680 4.20 28.16 -11.80
N GLU A 681 3.48 27.97 -10.71
CA GLU A 681 2.02 28.10 -10.70
C GLU A 681 1.55 29.54 -10.92
N LEU A 682 2.28 30.52 -10.41
CA LEU A 682 1.93 31.94 -10.56
C LEU A 682 2.63 32.62 -11.74
N ALA A 683 3.54 31.92 -12.41
CA ALA A 683 4.37 32.48 -13.50
C ALA A 683 5.12 33.75 -13.05
N ILE A 684 5.76 33.69 -11.88
CA ILE A 684 6.55 34.78 -11.30
C ILE A 684 7.99 34.30 -11.02
N PRO A 685 8.94 35.24 -10.85
CA PRO A 685 10.32 34.87 -10.48
C PRO A 685 10.38 34.10 -9.17
N TYR A 686 11.38 33.23 -9.03
CA TYR A 686 11.59 32.45 -7.83
C TYR A 686 11.70 33.32 -6.57
N GLU A 687 12.44 34.42 -6.63
CA GLU A 687 12.65 35.34 -5.50
C GLU A 687 11.35 35.97 -5.04
N GLU A 688 10.46 36.30 -5.98
CA GLU A 688 9.14 36.85 -5.66
C GLU A 688 8.24 35.80 -4.99
N ALA A 689 8.29 34.55 -5.49
CA ALA A 689 7.56 33.44 -4.87
C ALA A 689 8.05 33.17 -3.44
N GLN A 690 9.37 33.20 -3.23
CA GLN A 690 9.95 33.02 -1.91
C GLN A 690 9.52 34.14 -0.96
N ALA A 691 9.49 35.39 -1.45
CA ALA A 691 9.03 36.51 -0.67
C ALA A 691 7.55 36.37 -0.28
N PHE A 692 6.71 35.84 -1.16
CA PHE A 692 5.29 35.59 -0.86
C PHE A 692 5.12 34.57 0.25
N ILE A 693 5.88 33.48 0.20
CA ILE A 693 5.84 32.44 1.24
C ILE A 693 6.31 33.03 2.59
N GLU A 694 7.37 33.84 2.57
CA GLU A 694 7.88 34.51 3.78
C GLU A 694 6.83 35.46 4.36
N ARG A 695 6.14 36.24 3.53
CA ARG A 695 5.03 37.11 3.95
C ARG A 695 3.90 36.35 4.62
N TYR A 696 3.56 35.16 4.08
CA TYR A 696 2.57 34.30 4.69
C TYR A 696 2.96 33.91 6.12
N PHE A 697 4.17 33.40 6.31
CA PHE A 697 4.62 33.00 7.64
C PHE A 697 4.89 34.15 8.60
N GLN A 698 5.22 35.36 8.08
CA GLN A 698 5.31 36.55 8.89
C GLN A 698 3.93 37.03 9.36
N SER A 699 2.91 36.85 8.52
CA SER A 699 1.54 37.19 8.86
C SER A 699 0.91 36.19 9.82
N PHE A 700 1.32 34.94 9.71
CA PHE A 700 0.81 33.85 10.53
C PHE A 700 1.97 33.09 11.18
N PRO A 701 2.70 33.74 12.11
CA PRO A 701 3.97 33.15 12.64
C PRO A 701 3.77 31.89 13.44
N LYS A 702 2.62 31.68 14.06
CA LYS A 702 2.35 30.49 14.85
C LYS A 702 2.11 29.26 13.99
N VAL A 703 1.81 29.43 12.69
CA VAL A 703 1.69 28.29 11.77
C VAL A 703 3.06 27.62 11.61
N ARG A 704 4.11 28.41 11.34
CA ARG A 704 5.47 27.87 11.23
C ARG A 704 5.92 27.25 12.56
N ALA A 705 5.67 27.96 13.67
CA ALA A 705 6.02 27.46 15.00
C ALA A 705 5.33 26.13 15.31
N TRP A 706 4.06 25.98 14.91
CA TRP A 706 3.33 24.73 15.08
C TRP A 706 3.92 23.60 14.23
N ILE A 707 4.29 23.88 12.98
CA ILE A 707 4.95 22.88 12.11
C ILE A 707 6.23 22.39 12.77
N GLU A 708 7.10 23.31 13.21
CA GLU A 708 8.37 22.98 13.86
C GLU A 708 8.17 22.17 15.15
N LYS A 709 7.20 22.57 15.97
CA LYS A 709 6.87 21.86 17.20
C LYS A 709 6.36 20.44 16.91
N THR A 710 5.52 20.29 15.89
CA THR A 710 4.97 18.98 15.48
C THR A 710 6.08 18.05 15.04
N LEU A 711 7.03 18.55 14.24
CA LEU A 711 8.19 17.77 13.81
C LEU A 711 9.09 17.38 14.97
N GLU A 712 9.35 18.29 15.91
CA GLU A 712 10.15 17.99 17.09
C GLU A 712 9.49 16.92 17.96
N GLU A 713 8.20 17.05 18.23
CA GLU A 713 7.45 16.05 18.99
C GLU A 713 7.45 14.69 18.27
N GLY A 714 7.31 14.71 16.94
CA GLY A 714 7.38 13.50 16.12
C GLY A 714 8.74 12.79 16.24
N ARG A 715 9.84 13.55 16.21
CA ARG A 715 11.18 12.99 16.43
C ARG A 715 11.35 12.40 17.82
N ARG A 716 10.84 13.10 18.82
CA ARG A 716 10.99 12.70 20.23
C ARG A 716 10.12 11.48 20.56
N ARG A 717 8.87 11.47 20.14
CA ARG A 717 7.91 10.42 20.49
C ARG A 717 7.82 9.28 19.46
N GLY A 718 8.30 9.53 18.23
CA GLY A 718 8.19 8.59 17.13
C GLY A 718 6.86 8.66 16.39
N TYR A 719 5.93 9.49 16.85
CA TYR A 719 4.63 9.65 16.20
C TYR A 719 4.12 11.10 16.32
N VAL A 720 3.19 11.43 15.43
CA VAL A 720 2.40 12.66 15.49
C VAL A 720 0.94 12.28 15.75
N GLU A 721 0.15 13.23 16.21
CA GLU A 721 -1.23 12.94 16.57
C GLU A 721 -2.20 14.06 16.20
N THR A 722 -3.48 13.68 16.04
CA THR A 722 -4.56 14.61 15.81
C THR A 722 -4.95 15.34 17.13
N LEU A 723 -5.86 16.30 16.99
CA LEU A 723 -6.47 16.97 18.15
C LEU A 723 -7.03 15.98 19.16
N PHE A 724 -7.59 14.86 18.69
CA PHE A 724 -8.22 13.84 19.52
C PHE A 724 -7.27 12.72 19.97
N GLY A 725 -6.01 12.77 19.55
CA GLY A 725 -5.00 11.80 19.95
C GLY A 725 -4.79 10.63 19.00
N ARG A 726 -5.40 10.63 17.83
CA ARG A 726 -5.14 9.62 16.80
C ARG A 726 -3.69 9.73 16.33
N ARG A 727 -2.99 8.61 16.25
CA ARG A 727 -1.55 8.57 16.00
C ARG A 727 -1.18 8.15 14.60
N ARG A 728 -0.04 8.64 14.14
CA ARG A 728 0.69 8.11 13.00
C ARG A 728 2.17 8.07 13.35
N TYR A 729 2.78 6.90 13.22
CA TYR A 729 4.21 6.73 13.45
C TYR A 729 4.99 7.24 12.24
N VAL A 730 6.07 7.97 12.49
CA VAL A 730 6.88 8.64 11.44
C VAL A 730 8.37 8.38 11.70
N PRO A 731 8.85 7.14 11.48
CA PRO A 731 10.23 6.78 11.81
C PRO A 731 11.28 7.50 10.96
N ASP A 732 10.90 7.95 9.75
CA ASP A 732 11.84 8.57 8.80
C ASP A 732 12.11 10.05 9.06
N LEU A 733 11.61 10.64 10.14
CA LEU A 733 11.89 12.03 10.50
C LEU A 733 13.36 12.29 10.78
N GLU A 734 14.12 11.26 11.14
CA GLU A 734 15.55 11.35 11.39
C GLU A 734 16.37 10.67 10.29
N ALA A 735 15.78 10.38 9.15
CA ALA A 735 16.45 9.75 8.03
C ALA A 735 17.61 10.60 7.53
N ARG A 736 18.72 9.95 7.16
CA ARG A 736 19.91 10.64 6.65
C ARG A 736 19.72 11.14 5.22
N VAL A 737 18.93 10.42 4.42
CA VAL A 737 18.63 10.82 3.05
C VAL A 737 17.62 11.98 3.09
N LYS A 738 18.03 13.13 2.54
CA LYS A 738 17.23 14.36 2.58
C LYS A 738 15.83 14.19 1.98
N SER A 739 15.71 13.54 0.83
CA SER A 739 14.42 13.34 0.17
C SER A 739 13.46 12.49 1.01
N VAL A 740 13.97 11.44 1.67
CA VAL A 740 13.19 10.58 2.56
C VAL A 740 12.75 11.36 3.78
N ARG A 741 13.67 12.12 4.39
CA ARG A 741 13.37 12.95 5.57
C ARG A 741 12.33 14.03 5.27
N GLU A 742 12.48 14.74 4.16
CA GLU A 742 11.53 15.79 3.77
C GLU A 742 10.13 15.24 3.49
N ALA A 743 10.05 14.06 2.85
CA ALA A 743 8.77 13.39 2.63
C ALA A 743 8.11 13.02 3.97
N ALA A 744 8.90 12.50 4.92
CA ALA A 744 8.42 12.19 6.26
C ALA A 744 7.96 13.43 7.02
N GLU A 745 8.67 14.54 6.88
CA GLU A 745 8.29 15.83 7.50
C GLU A 745 6.94 16.32 6.98
N ARG A 746 6.71 16.24 5.66
CA ARG A 746 5.42 16.63 5.08
C ARG A 746 4.29 15.74 5.62
N MET A 747 4.49 14.44 5.67
CA MET A 747 3.51 13.52 6.25
C MET A 747 3.25 13.81 7.73
N ALA A 748 4.28 14.16 8.47
CA ALA A 748 4.20 14.40 9.91
C ALA A 748 3.39 15.66 10.25
N PHE A 749 3.58 16.77 9.55
CA PHE A 749 2.78 17.97 9.86
C PHE A 749 1.42 18.00 9.14
N ASN A 750 1.27 17.23 8.07
CA ASN A 750 0.00 17.09 7.37
C ASN A 750 -1.01 16.23 8.15
N MET A 751 -0.53 15.13 8.74
CA MET A 751 -1.39 14.16 9.42
C MET A 751 -2.26 14.75 10.54
N PRO A 752 -1.75 15.57 11.47
CA PRO A 752 -2.61 16.13 12.51
C PRO A 752 -3.79 16.93 11.95
N VAL A 753 -3.59 17.60 10.83
CA VAL A 753 -4.64 18.41 10.20
C VAL A 753 -5.64 17.52 9.46
N GLN A 754 -5.17 16.67 8.56
CA GLN A 754 -6.05 15.75 7.82
C GLN A 754 -6.77 14.79 8.77
N GLY A 755 -6.05 14.24 9.73
CA GLY A 755 -6.62 13.31 10.69
C GLY A 755 -7.64 13.96 11.61
N THR A 756 -7.41 15.19 12.04
CA THR A 756 -8.40 15.93 12.85
C THR A 756 -9.66 16.20 12.02
N ALA A 757 -9.52 16.58 10.75
CA ALA A 757 -10.66 16.74 9.86
C ALA A 757 -11.45 15.45 9.71
N ALA A 758 -10.75 14.31 9.57
CA ALA A 758 -11.39 12.99 9.52
C ALA A 758 -12.09 12.65 10.83
N ASP A 759 -11.48 12.92 11.98
CA ASP A 759 -12.08 12.70 13.29
C ASP A 759 -13.37 13.52 13.46
N LEU A 760 -13.36 14.78 13.01
CA LEU A 760 -14.54 15.63 13.05
C LEU A 760 -15.68 15.10 12.17
N MET A 761 -15.36 14.67 10.95
CA MET A 761 -16.35 14.06 10.04
C MET A 761 -16.93 12.78 10.65
N LYS A 762 -16.08 11.91 11.18
CA LYS A 762 -16.54 10.67 11.82
C LYS A 762 -17.44 10.94 13.02
N LEU A 763 -17.04 11.86 13.85
CA LEU A 763 -17.83 12.25 15.04
C LEU A 763 -19.18 12.84 14.62
N ALA A 764 -19.19 13.68 13.58
CA ALA A 764 -20.42 14.24 13.02
C ALA A 764 -21.35 13.13 12.51
N MET A 765 -20.81 12.14 11.80
CA MET A 765 -21.60 11.01 11.30
C MET A 765 -22.24 10.22 12.46
N VAL A 766 -21.47 9.96 13.50
CA VAL A 766 -21.96 9.25 14.69
C VAL A 766 -23.08 10.02 15.39
N LYS A 767 -22.92 11.34 15.53
CA LYS A 767 -23.95 12.20 16.16
C LYS A 767 -25.20 12.38 15.31
N LEU A 768 -25.02 12.46 14.00
CA LEU A 768 -26.10 12.72 13.05
C LEU A 768 -26.98 11.51 12.79
N PHE A 769 -26.38 10.33 12.67
CA PHE A 769 -27.08 9.12 12.21
C PHE A 769 -28.37 8.84 12.98
N PRO A 770 -28.40 8.77 14.32
CA PRO A 770 -29.66 8.49 15.04
C PRO A 770 -30.70 9.59 14.84
N ARG A 771 -30.28 10.83 14.65
CA ARG A 771 -31.18 11.94 14.38
C ARG A 771 -31.84 11.81 13.01
N LEU A 772 -31.11 11.28 12.02
CA LEU A 772 -31.68 11.00 10.68
C LEU A 772 -32.72 9.88 10.74
N GLU A 773 -32.48 8.84 11.52
CA GLU A 773 -33.43 7.75 11.70
C GLU A 773 -34.76 8.26 12.25
N GLU A 774 -34.74 9.16 13.23
CA GLU A 774 -35.95 9.78 13.79
C GLU A 774 -36.73 10.55 12.74
N MET A 775 -36.10 11.10 11.73
CA MET A 775 -36.71 11.86 10.67
C MET A 775 -37.06 11.02 9.43
N GLY A 776 -36.77 9.73 9.47
CA GLY A 776 -36.97 8.85 8.31
C GLY A 776 -36.02 9.10 7.15
N ALA A 777 -34.86 9.72 7.42
CA ALA A 777 -33.84 10.01 6.44
C ALA A 777 -32.75 8.93 6.48
N ARG A 778 -31.89 8.92 5.46
CA ARG A 778 -30.83 7.93 5.27
C ARG A 778 -29.48 8.61 5.07
N MET A 779 -28.43 8.03 5.60
CA MET A 779 -27.07 8.43 5.30
C MET A 779 -26.54 7.48 4.22
N LEU A 780 -26.08 8.02 3.10
CA LEU A 780 -25.72 7.21 1.93
C LEU A 780 -24.25 7.11 1.68
N LEU A 781 -23.55 8.26 1.55
CA LEU A 781 -22.16 8.30 1.13
C LEU A 781 -21.37 9.30 1.98
N GLN A 782 -20.11 8.98 2.19
CA GLN A 782 -19.12 9.91 2.70
C GLN A 782 -17.92 9.86 1.75
N VAL A 783 -17.65 10.96 1.06
CA VAL A 783 -16.60 11.07 0.04
C VAL A 783 -15.85 12.38 0.25
N HIS A 784 -14.53 12.30 0.46
CA HIS A 784 -13.71 13.47 0.81
C HIS A 784 -14.23 14.18 2.06
N ASP A 785 -14.55 15.47 1.98
CA ASP A 785 -15.10 16.24 3.10
C ASP A 785 -16.63 16.39 3.00
N GLU A 786 -17.25 15.53 2.19
CA GLU A 786 -18.67 15.58 1.84
C GLU A 786 -19.44 14.40 2.42
N LEU A 787 -20.68 14.69 2.85
CA LEU A 787 -21.62 13.71 3.32
C LEU A 787 -22.88 13.82 2.46
N VAL A 788 -23.39 12.68 1.97
CA VAL A 788 -24.59 12.63 1.13
C VAL A 788 -25.69 11.88 1.88
N LEU A 789 -26.82 12.52 2.04
CA LEU A 789 -28.01 11.97 2.70
C LEU A 789 -29.15 11.87 1.69
N GLU A 790 -30.13 11.08 2.05
CA GLU A 790 -31.37 10.92 1.27
C GLU A 790 -32.55 11.12 2.22
N ALA A 791 -33.47 12.01 1.85
CA ALA A 791 -34.60 12.33 2.70
C ALA A 791 -35.91 12.45 1.88
N PRO A 792 -37.07 12.08 2.47
CA PRO A 792 -38.35 12.36 1.83
C PRO A 792 -38.45 13.84 1.43
N LYS A 793 -39.05 14.12 0.28
CA LYS A 793 -39.14 15.50 -0.25
C LYS A 793 -39.64 16.50 0.77
N GLU A 794 -40.70 16.13 1.50
CA GLU A 794 -41.34 17.01 2.48
C GLU A 794 -40.46 17.28 3.72
N ARG A 795 -39.46 16.47 3.96
CA ARG A 795 -38.55 16.60 5.10
C ARG A 795 -37.14 17.05 4.72
N ALA A 796 -36.86 17.13 3.43
CA ALA A 796 -35.49 17.38 2.96
C ALA A 796 -34.87 18.67 3.50
N GLU A 797 -35.63 19.77 3.54
CA GLU A 797 -35.13 21.02 4.09
C GLU A 797 -34.86 20.95 5.59
N ALA A 798 -35.74 20.29 6.34
CA ALA A 798 -35.55 20.09 7.78
C ALA A 798 -34.35 19.22 8.07
N VAL A 799 -34.15 18.16 7.27
CA VAL A 799 -32.99 17.28 7.36
C VAL A 799 -31.70 18.06 7.05
N ALA A 800 -31.74 18.88 6.00
CA ALA A 800 -30.57 19.70 5.61
C ALA A 800 -30.18 20.65 6.73
N ARG A 801 -31.15 21.35 7.34
CA ARG A 801 -30.86 22.24 8.48
C ARG A 801 -30.29 21.49 9.68
N LEU A 802 -30.89 20.36 10.04
CA LEU A 802 -30.43 19.56 11.16
C LEU A 802 -28.99 19.08 10.94
N ALA A 803 -28.73 18.52 9.75
CA ALA A 803 -27.42 17.98 9.42
C ALA A 803 -26.34 19.08 9.44
N LYS A 804 -26.67 20.25 8.89
CA LYS A 804 -25.76 21.41 8.93
C LYS A 804 -25.45 21.81 10.37
N GLU A 805 -26.44 21.91 11.23
CA GLU A 805 -26.25 22.27 12.64
C GLU A 805 -25.37 21.25 13.37
N VAL A 806 -25.63 19.95 13.17
CA VAL A 806 -24.85 18.88 13.81
C VAL A 806 -23.40 18.92 13.34
N MET A 807 -23.17 19.07 12.04
CA MET A 807 -21.83 19.11 11.49
C MET A 807 -21.04 20.35 11.91
N GLU A 808 -21.69 21.52 11.89
CA GLU A 808 -21.04 22.75 12.31
C GLU A 808 -20.77 22.81 13.82
N GLY A 809 -21.62 22.21 14.61
CA GLY A 809 -21.51 22.15 16.06
C GLY A 809 -20.87 20.89 16.59
N VAL A 810 -20.23 20.08 15.76
CA VAL A 810 -19.72 18.77 16.13
C VAL A 810 -18.74 18.82 17.31
N TYR A 811 -17.87 19.80 17.34
CA TYR A 811 -16.86 19.99 18.37
C TYR A 811 -16.45 21.46 18.40
N PRO A 812 -16.31 22.09 19.60
CA PRO A 812 -15.91 23.49 19.67
C PRO A 812 -14.44 23.69 19.28
N LEU A 813 -14.24 24.54 18.27
CA LEU A 813 -12.92 24.97 17.84
C LEU A 813 -12.79 26.49 18.02
N ALA A 814 -11.55 26.97 17.98
CA ALA A 814 -11.28 28.41 18.02
C ALA A 814 -11.84 29.16 16.80
N VAL A 815 -12.12 28.43 15.72
CA VAL A 815 -12.73 28.97 14.51
C VAL A 815 -14.08 28.29 14.26
N PRO A 816 -15.03 28.97 13.62
CA PRO A 816 -16.29 28.31 13.28
C PRO A 816 -16.07 27.28 12.17
N LEU A 817 -16.78 26.17 12.26
CA LEU A 817 -16.88 25.23 11.16
C LEU A 817 -18.08 25.65 10.32
N GLU A 818 -17.89 25.68 9.01
CA GLU A 818 -18.95 26.04 8.07
C GLU A 818 -19.21 24.87 7.12
N VAL A 819 -20.48 24.60 6.88
CA VAL A 819 -20.94 23.52 6.01
C VAL A 819 -21.80 24.12 4.91
N GLU A 820 -21.44 23.81 3.68
CA GLU A 820 -22.26 24.12 2.53
C GLU A 820 -23.25 22.98 2.34
N VAL A 821 -24.54 23.31 2.19
CA VAL A 821 -25.59 22.31 2.04
C VAL A 821 -26.42 22.61 0.80
N GLY A 822 -26.72 21.57 0.05
CA GLY A 822 -27.62 21.66 -1.11
C GLY A 822 -28.56 20.48 -1.18
N ILE A 823 -29.66 20.66 -1.88
CA ILE A 823 -30.71 19.66 -2.06
C ILE A 823 -30.98 19.51 -3.54
N GLY A 824 -31.13 18.28 -4.00
CA GLY A 824 -31.43 18.01 -5.40
C GLY A 824 -31.85 16.57 -5.65
N GLU A 825 -32.28 16.31 -6.87
CA GLU A 825 -32.75 14.98 -7.26
C GLU A 825 -31.56 14.02 -7.56
N ASP A 826 -30.41 14.56 -7.86
CA ASP A 826 -29.17 13.80 -8.09
C ASP A 826 -28.01 14.47 -7.34
N TRP A 827 -26.90 13.74 -7.28
CA TRP A 827 -25.73 14.19 -6.53
C TRP A 827 -25.15 15.52 -7.06
N LEU A 828 -25.05 15.66 -8.38
CA LEU A 828 -24.55 16.88 -8.99
C LEU A 828 -25.47 18.09 -8.68
N SER A 829 -26.77 17.92 -8.87
CA SER A 829 -27.77 18.96 -8.62
C SER A 829 -27.81 19.38 -7.15
N ALA A 830 -27.68 18.45 -6.23
CA ALA A 830 -27.58 18.73 -4.81
C ALA A 830 -26.35 19.59 -4.51
N LYS A 831 -25.23 19.30 -5.14
CA LYS A 831 -24.01 20.09 -4.96
C LYS A 831 -24.12 21.47 -5.61
N GLU A 832 -24.70 21.58 -6.78
CA GLU A 832 -24.98 22.85 -7.43
C GLU A 832 -25.99 23.68 -6.65
N GLY A 833 -26.96 23.04 -5.99
CA GLY A 833 -27.93 23.70 -5.10
C GLY A 833 -27.26 24.39 -3.94
N SER A 834 -26.18 23.82 -3.40
CA SER A 834 -25.31 24.46 -2.41
C SER A 834 -24.64 25.72 -2.99
N GLY A 835 -24.18 25.64 -4.25
CA GLY A 835 -23.61 26.77 -4.96
C GLY A 835 -24.57 27.90 -5.23
N SER A 836 -25.87 27.66 -5.39
CA SER A 836 -26.84 28.69 -5.65
C SER A 836 -27.04 29.68 -4.50
N SER A 837 -26.53 29.35 -3.30
CA SER A 837 -26.54 30.28 -2.17
C SER A 837 -25.41 31.34 -2.23
N GLY A 838 -24.59 31.33 -3.24
CA GLY A 838 -23.54 32.32 -3.45
C GLY A 838 -22.23 32.10 -2.73
N HIS A 839 -22.00 30.91 -2.24
CA HIS A 839 -20.87 30.73 -1.43
C HIS A 839 -19.89 29.70 -1.96
N HIS A 840 -19.60 29.79 -2.96
CA HIS A 840 -19.01 28.72 -3.47
C HIS A 840 -17.66 28.72 -3.59
N HIS A 841 -17.19 28.45 -3.92
CA HIS A 841 -16.21 28.52 -4.17
C HIS A 841 -15.14 27.86 -3.97
N HIS A 842 -15.12 27.75 -3.92
CA HIS A 842 -14.50 27.53 -3.34
C HIS A 842 -13.41 26.80 -3.41
N HIS A 843 -13.20 26.42 -3.44
CA HIS A 843 -12.54 25.64 -2.89
C HIS A 843 -11.73 24.84 -3.55
N HIS A 844 -11.61 24.84 -4.37
CA HIS A 844 -10.81 23.79 -4.80
C HIS A 844 -9.69 24.26 -5.73
#